data_ee1ca06b67ede4affcdd16f827698d99
#
_entry.id   ee1ca06b67ede4affcdd16f827698d99
#
_cell.length_a   1.000
_cell.length_b   1.000
_cell.length_c   1.000
_cell.angle_alpha   90.00
_cell.angle_beta   90.00
_cell.angle_gamma   90.00
#
_symmetry.space_group_name_H-M   'P 1'
#
loop_
_entity.id
_entity.type
_entity.pdbx_description
1 polymer ?
#
loop_
_entity_poly.entity_id
_entity_poly.type
_entity_poly.pdbx_seq_one_letter_code
_entity_poly.pdbx_strand_id
1 'polypeptide(L)'
;MKVFRNQDFVRLCARALATIGAVVLLPFGDSAQAQTSSLPVFPGAVGFGATTVAGSGRGTSPAKSTVYKVTNLNDSGTGSLRACLVATGPRTCVFEVAGYINLLTKVTIKSPNVSVFGQTAPYPGIQVRDGSIVVQADDVLIQHISSRPGDRNLPTDGGTGVKASDRDGMGVWGISSSDPVERIVFDHVSVTWGMDESISTYTGANGTADGTTPVRNMTISNSIIAEGLNNSNHGDTEGKHSMFSLLGSNTKNITYYRNLVANSNGRHVRMKSNSDVEFLNNYVYNFANTSTSGYNQWNMDYSSSGTGNRINFMNNVYRRGPTTADTTSPVFYYSSSTPSASKVYVSHNISSNTRPTDSGSEWLIANANGKGLPASMQALSPTFALSSAASRLVLPTDLLNSLMPDVGARPWNRYPHDTRILQEVLTNTGKHKDCTTTKTCCVTNTGGTGYCPTPGTILIDGSTKNSSNPIDAWSVIPVTTRAFTIPANPMTIAANGYTNLENYIFSFTADSAPGSATPSPTATATPVPPTATATFTPTRTATPVATATSTATATPTWTPTRTATPTPTATSTPTMTPTHTPTATPSATATWTPTPTSTATATATLISTATALSTATPAPTVTPTPSGSVGNTYKVIRVTSLGDSGSGTLRDCVSQTVPRVCIFEISGRIKLSDDLLVESPNLIVAGQTAPSPGIMITNGGFKIITHDVRIEHLALRSGDDAEGTDPQYRRSVKVQGSSAASILLKNLSMSWGVDSNMVTAGAVEAVTVRDSIIAEALYDSIHPLGPRGNGVLVGEGARGVVFQGNLLASNYDRNIRWKYDTWGEMINNVVYGWGGTSSWNTTNISDTDNIDIGTLLDVVGNVYLPGPVGNAQAYAVYSANTPTGTRLFMRDNIAPQLTNVESRYRVNSRIFNGPVATLASDTFESVLSKAGARPWDRDPVDARVINGVRAGTLGIRDSVGSWPTVIVNTRPLPIFGDSITDGDLNGLLPEFEV
;
A
#
# COMPACT_ATOMS: atom_id res chain seq x y z
N MET A 1 -45.84 34.48 42.43
CA MET A 1 -47.02 34.71 41.59
C MET A 1 -46.98 36.18 41.13
N LYS A 2 -46.35 36.50 40.01
CA LYS A 2 -46.61 37.76 39.27
C LYS A 2 -46.25 37.40 37.80
N VAL A 3 -47.26 37.44 36.98
CA VAL A 3 -47.32 37.27 35.55
C VAL A 3 -46.54 38.40 34.89
N PHE A 4 -45.52 38.10 34.12
CA PHE A 4 -44.91 39.05 33.18
C PHE A 4 -45.47 38.81 31.79
N ARG A 5 -46.08 39.82 31.27
CA ARG A 5 -46.79 39.88 29.99
C ARG A 5 -45.81 39.93 28.81
N ASN A 6 -46.16 39.16 27.85
CA ASN A 6 -45.65 38.95 26.51
C ASN A 6 -45.78 40.26 25.63
N GLN A 7 -45.00 41.27 25.86
CA GLN A 7 -44.95 42.48 24.99
C GLN A 7 -43.53 42.97 24.67
N ASP A 8 -42.49 42.42 25.25
CA ASP A 8 -41.11 42.88 25.00
C ASP A 8 -40.39 42.10 23.87
N PHE A 9 -40.96 41.00 23.43
CA PHE A 9 -40.40 40.19 22.32
C PHE A 9 -40.75 40.77 20.93
N VAL A 10 -41.79 41.58 20.81
CA VAL A 10 -42.22 42.22 19.55
C VAL A 10 -41.49 43.52 19.26
N ARG A 11 -40.84 44.12 20.26
CA ARG A 11 -40.10 45.39 20.06
C ARG A 11 -38.64 45.20 19.69
N LEU A 12 -38.11 43.97 19.82
CA LEU A 12 -36.73 43.67 19.39
C LEU A 12 -36.66 43.26 17.91
N CYS A 13 -37.71 42.68 17.33
CA CYS A 13 -37.79 42.34 15.92
C CYS A 13 -38.11 43.48 14.98
N ALA A 14 -38.63 44.60 15.51
CA ALA A 14 -39.01 45.77 14.69
C ALA A 14 -37.89 46.83 14.48
N ARG A 15 -36.69 46.63 15.06
CA ARG A 15 -35.52 47.51 14.84
C ARG A 15 -34.45 46.92 13.94
N ALA A 16 -34.63 45.68 13.44
CA ALA A 16 -33.70 45.07 12.48
C ALA A 16 -34.15 45.13 11.03
N LEU A 17 -35.28 45.77 10.72
CA LEU A 17 -35.83 45.83 9.35
C LEU A 17 -35.91 47.24 8.72
N ALA A 18 -35.17 48.22 9.24
CA ALA A 18 -35.25 49.61 8.75
C ALA A 18 -33.91 50.17 8.26
N THR A 19 -33.01 49.31 7.73
CA THR A 19 -31.79 49.76 7.08
C THR A 19 -31.44 48.85 5.87
N ILE A 20 -32.44 48.65 4.99
CA ILE A 20 -32.19 48.09 3.64
C ILE A 20 -32.99 48.95 2.66
N GLY A 21 -32.37 49.97 2.12
CA GLY A 21 -32.97 50.80 1.13
C GLY A 21 -31.92 51.67 0.41
N ALA A 22 -31.11 51.06 -0.44
CA ALA A 22 -30.52 51.68 -1.63
C ALA A 22 -29.73 50.57 -2.39
N VAL A 23 -30.42 49.76 -3.18
CA VAL A 23 -29.76 48.90 -4.16
C VAL A 23 -29.53 49.76 -5.40
N VAL A 24 -28.27 50.11 -5.64
CA VAL A 24 -27.81 50.64 -6.93
C VAL A 24 -27.62 49.41 -7.82
N LEU A 25 -28.45 49.30 -8.84
CA LEU A 25 -28.27 48.36 -9.94
C LEU A 25 -27.08 48.81 -10.80
N LEU A 26 -25.95 48.12 -10.66
CA LEU A 26 -24.88 48.10 -11.64
C LEU A 26 -25.01 46.85 -12.51
N PRO A 27 -24.66 46.91 -13.81
CA PRO A 27 -24.88 45.78 -14.71
C PRO A 27 -23.99 44.61 -14.40
N PHE A 28 -24.60 43.44 -14.34
CA PHE A 28 -23.89 42.18 -14.25
C PHE A 28 -23.10 41.92 -15.53
N GLY A 29 -21.80 42.21 -15.47
CA GLY A 29 -20.85 41.60 -16.40
C GLY A 29 -20.47 40.22 -15.83
N ASP A 30 -20.61 39.20 -16.67
CA ASP A 30 -20.16 37.84 -16.36
C ASP A 30 -18.72 37.82 -15.87
N SER A 31 -18.53 37.66 -14.59
CA SER A 31 -17.26 37.23 -14.03
C SER A 31 -17.51 35.98 -13.17
N ALA A 32 -17.51 34.82 -13.86
CA ALA A 32 -17.31 33.54 -13.21
C ALA A 32 -15.89 33.51 -12.63
N GLN A 33 -15.71 34.15 -11.47
CA GLN A 33 -14.41 34.20 -10.81
C GLN A 33 -14.57 34.40 -9.31
N ALA A 34 -14.91 33.37 -8.56
CA ALA A 34 -14.68 33.34 -7.11
C ALA A 34 -15.05 32.02 -6.45
N GLN A 35 -14.58 30.88 -6.93
CA GLN A 35 -14.76 29.62 -6.20
C GLN A 35 -13.55 28.68 -6.21
N THR A 36 -12.40 29.12 -6.67
CA THR A 36 -11.19 28.30 -6.75
C THR A 36 -10.31 28.34 -5.49
N SER A 37 -10.58 29.21 -4.53
CA SER A 37 -9.75 29.37 -3.33
C SER A 37 -10.10 28.42 -2.17
N SER A 38 -11.20 27.69 -2.26
CA SER A 38 -11.60 26.71 -1.22
C SER A 38 -11.37 25.24 -1.61
N LEU A 39 -10.97 24.97 -2.86
CA LEU A 39 -10.72 23.62 -3.34
C LEU A 39 -9.37 23.12 -2.80
N PRO A 40 -9.28 21.91 -2.21
CA PRO A 40 -8.01 21.35 -1.76
C PRO A 40 -7.05 21.15 -2.95
N VAL A 41 -5.75 21.09 -2.67
CA VAL A 41 -4.71 20.99 -3.70
C VAL A 41 -4.79 19.70 -4.52
N PHE A 42 -5.31 18.64 -3.93
CA PHE A 42 -5.72 17.38 -4.58
C PHE A 42 -6.93 16.81 -3.85
N PRO A 43 -7.71 15.91 -4.48
CA PRO A 43 -8.84 15.25 -3.82
C PRO A 43 -8.39 14.54 -2.53
N GLY A 44 -9.02 14.89 -1.42
CA GLY A 44 -8.67 14.29 -0.14
C GLY A 44 -7.58 15.03 0.66
N ALA A 45 -6.91 16.04 0.13
CA ALA A 45 -5.94 16.83 0.88
C ALA A 45 -6.56 17.50 2.11
N VAL A 46 -5.87 17.42 3.23
CA VAL A 46 -6.27 18.01 4.52
C VAL A 46 -5.09 18.75 5.15
N GLY A 47 -5.35 19.47 6.24
CA GLY A 47 -4.32 20.23 6.94
C GLY A 47 -4.27 21.68 6.49
N PHE A 48 -3.44 22.47 7.16
CA PHE A 48 -3.36 23.93 6.91
C PHE A 48 -2.76 24.30 5.54
N GLY A 49 -1.91 23.43 4.97
CA GLY A 49 -1.35 23.63 3.62
C GLY A 49 -2.32 23.25 2.50
N ALA A 50 -3.39 22.52 2.78
CA ALA A 50 -4.22 21.87 1.78
C ALA A 50 -4.91 22.81 0.78
N THR A 51 -5.02 24.10 1.09
CA THR A 51 -5.66 25.10 0.23
C THR A 51 -4.72 25.75 -0.79
N THR A 52 -3.46 25.30 -0.85
CA THR A 52 -2.53 25.78 -1.90
C THR A 52 -3.05 25.45 -3.29
N VAL A 53 -2.76 26.31 -4.25
CA VAL A 53 -2.99 26.02 -5.67
C VAL A 53 -1.77 25.34 -6.31
N ALA A 54 -0.65 25.40 -5.63
CA ALA A 54 0.64 24.86 -6.08
C ALA A 54 0.92 25.17 -7.56
N GLY A 55 1.43 24.21 -8.32
CA GLY A 55 1.74 24.40 -9.75
C GLY A 55 0.56 24.23 -10.71
N SER A 56 -0.66 24.04 -10.22
CA SER A 56 -1.83 23.70 -11.05
C SER A 56 -2.18 24.78 -12.08
N GLY A 57 -1.81 26.04 -11.82
CA GLY A 57 -2.22 27.17 -12.62
C GLY A 57 -3.68 27.60 -12.42
N ARG A 58 -4.46 26.94 -11.57
CA ARG A 58 -5.86 27.27 -11.27
C ARG A 58 -6.02 28.69 -10.70
N GLY A 59 -4.99 29.23 -10.06
CA GLY A 59 -4.96 30.58 -9.55
C GLY A 59 -4.78 31.69 -10.62
N THR A 60 -4.61 31.33 -11.90
CA THR A 60 -4.49 32.25 -13.00
C THR A 60 -5.73 32.21 -13.91
N SER A 61 -6.05 33.32 -14.59
CA SER A 61 -7.15 33.39 -15.55
C SER A 61 -6.64 33.86 -16.92
N PRO A 62 -6.69 32.98 -17.95
CA PRO A 62 -7.07 31.57 -17.93
C PRO A 62 -6.06 30.71 -17.14
N ALA A 63 -6.48 29.53 -16.71
CA ALA A 63 -5.60 28.60 -15.99
C ALA A 63 -4.36 28.26 -16.84
N LYS A 64 -3.17 28.37 -16.25
CA LYS A 64 -1.91 28.19 -16.98
C LYS A 64 -0.83 27.58 -16.07
N SER A 65 -0.31 26.44 -16.48
CA SER A 65 0.86 25.81 -15.87
C SER A 65 1.79 25.27 -16.95
N THR A 66 3.10 25.42 -16.75
CA THR A 66 4.08 24.82 -17.64
C THR A 66 4.40 23.41 -17.15
N VAL A 67 4.20 22.40 -18.00
CA VAL A 67 4.53 21.02 -17.70
C VAL A 67 6.00 20.75 -18.04
N TYR A 68 6.79 20.42 -17.02
CA TYR A 68 8.19 20.00 -17.15
C TYR A 68 8.26 18.48 -17.06
N LYS A 69 8.67 17.85 -18.14
CA LYS A 69 8.97 16.42 -18.16
C LYS A 69 10.39 16.18 -17.67
N VAL A 70 10.53 15.45 -16.56
CA VAL A 70 11.82 15.00 -16.07
C VAL A 70 12.17 13.72 -16.82
N THR A 71 13.14 13.82 -17.71
CA THR A 71 13.53 12.76 -18.68
C THR A 71 14.88 12.15 -18.38
N ASN A 72 15.61 12.70 -17.41
CA ASN A 72 16.92 12.17 -17.00
C ASN A 72 17.14 12.37 -15.49
N LEU A 73 18.11 11.65 -14.95
CA LEU A 73 18.46 11.62 -13.52
C LEU A 73 19.66 12.52 -13.16
N ASN A 74 20.05 13.39 -14.06
CA ASN A 74 21.16 14.31 -13.83
C ASN A 74 20.80 15.33 -12.73
N ASP A 75 21.82 15.77 -11.98
CA ASP A 75 21.64 16.85 -10.99
C ASP A 75 21.07 18.12 -11.61
N SER A 76 21.49 18.46 -12.83
CA SER A 76 21.11 19.71 -13.49
C SER A 76 21.03 19.58 -15.01
N GLY A 77 20.60 20.65 -15.69
CA GLY A 77 20.44 20.70 -17.12
C GLY A 77 19.02 20.40 -17.60
N THR A 78 18.81 20.49 -18.89
CA THR A 78 17.50 20.26 -19.51
C THR A 78 16.99 18.86 -19.22
N GLY A 79 15.71 18.73 -18.82
CA GLY A 79 15.08 17.47 -18.50
C GLY A 79 15.43 16.90 -17.11
N SER A 80 16.19 17.63 -16.27
CA SER A 80 16.45 17.26 -14.89
C SER A 80 15.34 17.76 -13.95
N LEU A 81 15.19 17.13 -12.78
CA LEU A 81 14.28 17.61 -11.74
C LEU A 81 14.60 19.05 -11.32
N ARG A 82 15.90 19.38 -11.14
CA ARG A 82 16.35 20.72 -10.79
C ARG A 82 15.84 21.75 -11.80
N ALA A 83 15.86 21.46 -13.09
CA ALA A 83 15.36 22.40 -14.11
C ALA A 83 13.89 22.77 -13.89
N CYS A 84 13.05 21.83 -13.46
CA CYS A 84 11.67 22.13 -13.08
C CYS A 84 11.59 22.94 -11.79
N LEU A 85 12.31 22.52 -10.74
CA LEU A 85 12.18 23.12 -9.41
C LEU A 85 12.65 24.59 -9.35
N VAL A 86 13.68 24.95 -10.13
CA VAL A 86 14.21 26.33 -10.14
C VAL A 86 13.56 27.24 -11.20
N ALA A 87 12.68 26.71 -12.05
CA ALA A 87 11.95 27.50 -13.02
C ALA A 87 10.99 28.50 -12.34
N THR A 88 10.51 29.48 -13.10
CA THR A 88 9.59 30.51 -12.62
C THR A 88 8.18 30.32 -13.16
N GLY A 89 7.20 30.88 -12.46
CA GLY A 89 5.78 30.79 -12.79
C GLY A 89 5.16 29.44 -12.42
N PRO A 90 3.82 29.31 -12.60
CA PRO A 90 3.11 28.07 -12.30
C PRO A 90 3.64 26.90 -13.15
N ARG A 91 4.03 25.81 -12.48
CA ARG A 91 4.69 24.67 -13.14
C ARG A 91 4.40 23.33 -12.47
N THR A 92 4.33 22.32 -13.31
CA THR A 92 4.06 20.94 -12.93
C THR A 92 5.21 20.05 -13.38
N CYS A 93 5.92 19.43 -12.44
CA CYS A 93 6.97 18.47 -12.72
C CYS A 93 6.37 17.06 -12.79
N VAL A 94 6.50 16.40 -13.95
CA VAL A 94 6.10 15.01 -14.19
C VAL A 94 7.32 14.21 -14.63
N PHE A 95 7.33 12.91 -14.39
CA PHE A 95 8.52 12.09 -14.58
C PHE A 95 8.31 11.05 -15.67
N GLU A 96 9.22 11.00 -16.63
CA GLU A 96 9.35 9.96 -17.64
C GLU A 96 10.50 8.98 -17.33
N VAL A 97 11.16 9.15 -16.19
CA VAL A 97 12.29 8.34 -15.74
C VAL A 97 12.15 8.03 -14.26
N ALA A 98 12.69 6.90 -13.83
CA ALA A 98 12.84 6.54 -12.42
C ALA A 98 14.28 6.14 -12.10
N GLY A 99 14.68 6.33 -10.86
CA GLY A 99 16.02 6.01 -10.38
C GLY A 99 16.55 7.03 -9.39
N TYR A 100 17.88 7.03 -9.20
CA TYR A 100 18.58 7.96 -8.31
C TYR A 100 18.94 9.28 -8.98
N ILE A 101 18.54 10.39 -8.36
CA ILE A 101 19.06 11.72 -8.67
C ILE A 101 20.10 12.07 -7.61
N ASN A 102 21.37 12.16 -8.01
CA ASN A 102 22.48 12.49 -7.11
C ASN A 102 22.70 14.01 -7.11
N LEU A 103 22.39 14.66 -6.00
CA LEU A 103 22.57 16.10 -5.90
C LEU A 103 24.05 16.45 -5.62
N LEU A 104 24.60 17.33 -6.42
CA LEU A 104 25.90 17.96 -6.18
C LEU A 104 25.79 19.20 -5.29
N THR A 105 24.63 19.83 -5.28
CA THR A 105 24.27 20.93 -4.39
C THR A 105 22.84 20.77 -3.93
N LYS A 106 22.48 21.30 -2.76
CA LYS A 106 21.08 21.33 -2.36
C LYS A 106 20.24 22.02 -3.43
N VAL A 107 19.04 21.50 -3.68
CA VAL A 107 18.12 22.13 -4.63
C VAL A 107 17.14 23.01 -3.88
N THR A 108 17.05 24.29 -4.28
CA THR A 108 16.22 25.28 -3.62
C THR A 108 15.13 25.78 -4.54
N ILE A 109 13.88 25.64 -4.13
CA ILE A 109 12.70 26.18 -4.80
C ILE A 109 12.53 27.63 -4.35
N LYS A 110 12.82 28.60 -5.22
CA LYS A 110 12.78 30.04 -4.92
C LYS A 110 11.62 30.79 -5.59
N SER A 111 10.89 30.15 -6.45
CA SER A 111 9.73 30.72 -7.14
C SER A 111 8.48 29.95 -6.78
N PRO A 112 7.36 30.61 -6.49
CA PRO A 112 6.14 29.98 -6.05
C PRO A 112 5.44 29.18 -7.16
N ASN A 113 4.35 28.52 -6.79
CA ASN A 113 3.45 27.79 -7.66
C ASN A 113 4.12 26.61 -8.37
N VAL A 114 4.53 25.59 -7.62
CA VAL A 114 5.09 24.35 -8.16
C VAL A 114 4.39 23.11 -7.60
N SER A 115 4.08 22.18 -8.48
CA SER A 115 3.66 20.80 -8.13
C SER A 115 4.67 19.80 -8.65
N VAL A 116 5.07 18.87 -7.78
CA VAL A 116 5.95 17.76 -8.09
C VAL A 116 5.16 16.46 -7.92
N PHE A 117 4.95 15.73 -9.00
CA PHE A 117 4.12 14.53 -9.02
C PHE A 117 4.95 13.27 -9.30
N GLY A 118 5.58 12.74 -8.24
CA GLY A 118 6.40 11.52 -8.31
C GLY A 118 5.65 10.26 -8.69
N GLN A 119 4.31 10.23 -8.55
CA GLN A 119 3.45 9.14 -9.00
C GLN A 119 3.52 8.91 -10.51
N THR A 120 3.88 9.92 -11.29
CA THR A 120 4.04 9.78 -12.73
C THR A 120 5.30 9.03 -13.13
N ALA A 121 6.29 8.90 -12.23
CA ALA A 121 7.50 8.11 -12.48
C ALA A 121 7.17 6.62 -12.60
N PRO A 122 7.84 5.88 -13.52
CA PRO A 122 7.77 4.42 -13.50
C PRO A 122 8.37 3.84 -12.21
N TYR A 123 8.18 2.54 -11.96
CA TYR A 123 8.86 1.87 -10.85
C TYR A 123 10.40 1.91 -11.07
N PRO A 124 11.22 2.13 -10.07
CA PRO A 124 10.93 2.22 -8.63
C PRO A 124 10.63 3.64 -8.11
N GLY A 125 10.31 4.60 -8.96
CA GLY A 125 10.08 5.98 -8.57
C GLY A 125 11.35 6.81 -8.48
N ILE A 126 11.22 8.02 -7.96
CA ILE A 126 12.32 8.97 -7.83
C ILE A 126 12.93 8.91 -6.43
N GLN A 127 14.24 8.74 -6.39
CA GLN A 127 15.05 8.71 -5.17
C GLN A 127 16.09 9.82 -5.22
N VAL A 128 15.88 10.91 -4.49
CA VAL A 128 16.84 12.03 -4.41
C VAL A 128 17.84 11.75 -3.30
N ARG A 129 19.13 11.87 -3.56
CA ARG A 129 20.19 11.59 -2.60
C ARG A 129 21.37 12.56 -2.69
N ASP A 130 22.30 12.46 -1.75
CA ASP A 130 23.52 13.24 -1.62
C ASP A 130 23.29 14.74 -1.30
N GLY A 131 22.06 15.15 -1.06
CA GLY A 131 21.68 16.52 -0.73
C GLY A 131 20.21 16.66 -0.40
N SER A 132 19.76 17.88 -0.17
CA SER A 132 18.44 18.25 0.35
C SER A 132 17.58 18.96 -0.69
N ILE A 133 16.25 18.82 -0.55
CA ILE A 133 15.27 19.67 -1.22
C ILE A 133 14.83 20.76 -0.24
N VAL A 134 15.00 22.01 -0.60
CA VAL A 134 14.65 23.15 0.25
C VAL A 134 13.61 24.03 -0.44
N VAL A 135 12.53 24.35 0.26
CA VAL A 135 11.46 25.25 -0.19
C VAL A 135 11.69 26.65 0.42
N GLN A 136 11.78 27.66 -0.40
CA GLN A 136 11.87 29.08 -0.04
C GLN A 136 10.83 29.90 -0.80
N ALA A 137 9.68 29.32 -1.12
CA ALA A 137 8.63 29.99 -1.87
C ALA A 137 7.27 29.42 -1.48
N ASP A 138 6.22 30.18 -1.74
CA ASP A 138 4.84 29.82 -1.47
C ASP A 138 4.28 28.82 -2.49
N ASP A 139 3.16 28.22 -2.12
CA ASP A 139 2.34 27.41 -3.02
C ASP A 139 3.12 26.25 -3.64
N VAL A 140 3.59 25.33 -2.79
CA VAL A 140 4.40 24.18 -3.19
C VAL A 140 3.71 22.88 -2.77
N LEU A 141 3.56 21.97 -3.73
CA LEU A 141 3.15 20.58 -3.52
C LEU A 141 4.26 19.64 -3.95
N ILE A 142 4.66 18.72 -3.07
CA ILE A 142 5.59 17.63 -3.40
C ILE A 142 4.94 16.32 -2.99
N GLN A 143 4.70 15.44 -3.97
CA GLN A 143 4.10 14.13 -3.77
C GLN A 143 4.94 13.00 -4.35
N HIS A 144 4.90 11.85 -3.68
CA HIS A 144 5.35 10.55 -4.18
C HIS A 144 6.81 10.49 -4.64
N ILE A 145 7.69 11.22 -3.96
CA ILE A 145 9.14 11.10 -4.14
C ILE A 145 9.83 10.67 -2.84
N SER A 146 10.99 10.07 -2.98
CA SER A 146 11.84 9.76 -1.83
C SER A 146 13.00 10.73 -1.74
N SER A 147 13.23 11.28 -0.54
CA SER A 147 14.42 12.08 -0.22
C SER A 147 15.29 11.31 0.77
N ARG A 148 16.49 10.94 0.35
CA ARG A 148 17.41 10.07 1.09
C ARG A 148 18.84 10.63 1.04
N PRO A 149 19.12 11.76 1.70
CA PRO A 149 20.43 12.41 1.58
C PRO A 149 21.59 11.46 1.83
N GLY A 150 21.55 10.71 2.92
CA GLY A 150 22.60 9.78 3.30
C GLY A 150 23.97 10.46 3.52
N ASP A 151 24.95 9.68 3.90
CA ASP A 151 26.30 10.12 4.24
C ASP A 151 27.36 9.78 3.17
N ARG A 152 26.92 9.34 1.99
CA ARG A 152 27.86 9.08 0.90
C ARG A 152 28.27 10.38 0.17
N ASN A 153 29.39 10.33 -0.53
CA ASN A 153 29.89 11.41 -1.38
C ASN A 153 30.05 12.76 -0.64
N LEU A 154 30.45 12.71 0.64
CA LEU A 154 30.71 13.89 1.44
C LEU A 154 32.02 14.58 1.00
N PRO A 155 32.07 15.93 1.03
CA PRO A 155 33.33 16.66 0.77
C PRO A 155 34.46 16.26 1.73
N THR A 156 34.15 15.96 2.98
CA THR A 156 35.12 15.48 3.98
C THR A 156 35.78 14.16 3.61
N ASP A 157 35.10 13.35 2.78
CA ASP A 157 35.58 12.05 2.32
C ASP A 157 36.15 12.11 0.89
N GLY A 158 36.41 13.32 0.38
CA GLY A 158 36.89 13.56 -0.99
C GLY A 158 35.78 13.47 -2.03
N GLY A 159 34.51 13.48 -1.62
CA GLY A 159 33.33 13.53 -2.49
C GLY A 159 33.02 14.95 -2.99
N THR A 160 32.06 15.05 -3.89
CA THR A 160 31.60 16.30 -4.52
C THR A 160 30.18 16.68 -4.15
N GLY A 161 29.56 15.93 -3.23
CA GLY A 161 28.17 16.16 -2.79
C GLY A 161 28.05 17.32 -1.79
N VAL A 162 26.84 17.47 -1.25
CA VAL A 162 26.53 18.48 -0.23
C VAL A 162 27.23 18.13 1.08
N LYS A 163 27.68 19.11 1.83
CA LYS A 163 28.28 18.89 3.17
C LYS A 163 27.27 18.32 4.16
N ALA A 164 27.75 17.61 5.16
CA ALA A 164 26.93 16.87 6.13
C ALA A 164 25.87 17.72 6.83
N SER A 165 26.25 18.89 7.34
CA SER A 165 25.33 19.82 8.02
C SER A 165 24.26 20.48 7.13
N ASP A 166 24.27 20.24 5.84
CA ASP A 166 23.24 20.72 4.90
C ASP A 166 22.42 19.54 4.31
N ARG A 167 22.44 18.38 4.97
CA ARG A 167 21.76 17.15 4.51
C ARG A 167 20.54 16.81 5.35
N ASP A 168 19.63 17.78 5.51
CA ASP A 168 18.25 17.49 5.87
C ASP A 168 17.58 16.68 4.77
N GLY A 169 16.57 15.90 5.10
CA GLY A 169 15.79 15.24 4.08
C GLY A 169 15.04 16.24 3.19
N MET A 170 14.19 17.03 3.81
CA MET A 170 13.44 18.13 3.18
C MET A 170 13.33 19.32 4.15
N GLY A 171 13.40 20.53 3.64
CA GLY A 171 13.33 21.74 4.48
C GLY A 171 12.43 22.82 3.90
N VAL A 172 11.87 23.66 4.78
CA VAL A 172 11.17 24.91 4.41
C VAL A 172 11.85 26.06 5.12
N TRP A 173 12.48 26.97 4.37
CA TRP A 173 13.32 28.01 4.91
C TRP A 173 12.80 29.40 4.60
N GLY A 174 12.62 30.23 5.59
CA GLY A 174 12.31 31.65 5.42
C GLY A 174 13.41 32.38 4.66
N ILE A 175 13.04 33.37 3.90
CA ILE A 175 13.94 34.16 3.06
C ILE A 175 13.95 35.66 3.41
N SER A 176 12.86 36.17 3.98
CA SER A 176 12.73 37.60 4.32
C SER A 176 11.82 37.76 5.53
N SER A 177 12.15 38.73 6.38
CA SER A 177 11.32 39.05 7.55
C SER A 177 9.94 39.61 7.18
N SER A 178 9.81 40.17 6.00
CA SER A 178 8.56 40.79 5.51
C SER A 178 7.66 39.85 4.73
N ASP A 179 8.16 38.68 4.35
CA ASP A 179 7.44 37.75 3.45
C ASP A 179 7.56 36.31 4.01
N PRO A 180 6.49 35.80 4.65
CA PRO A 180 6.49 34.45 5.15
C PRO A 180 6.50 33.43 4.01
N VAL A 181 7.06 32.24 4.24
CA VAL A 181 6.93 31.10 3.33
C VAL A 181 5.70 30.29 3.76
N GLU A 182 4.72 30.12 2.87
CA GLU A 182 3.46 29.52 3.27
C GLU A 182 2.76 28.67 2.18
N ARG A 183 1.77 27.90 2.62
CA ARG A 183 0.96 27.01 1.77
C ARG A 183 1.78 25.90 1.12
N ILE A 184 2.43 25.11 1.96
CA ILE A 184 3.32 24.02 1.55
C ILE A 184 2.67 22.67 1.91
N VAL A 185 2.73 21.72 0.98
CA VAL A 185 2.27 20.34 1.21
C VAL A 185 3.37 19.37 0.80
N PHE A 186 3.79 18.53 1.74
CA PHE A 186 4.54 17.30 1.50
C PHE A 186 3.61 16.14 1.80
N ASP A 187 3.26 15.37 0.79
CA ASP A 187 2.31 14.29 0.92
C ASP A 187 2.82 13.02 0.25
N HIS A 188 2.64 11.87 0.91
CA HIS A 188 3.18 10.61 0.42
C HIS A 188 4.66 10.71 0.02
N VAL A 189 5.50 11.27 0.87
CA VAL A 189 6.95 11.26 0.68
C VAL A 189 7.60 10.21 1.55
N SER A 190 8.77 9.70 1.13
CA SER A 190 9.61 8.85 1.97
C SER A 190 10.92 9.59 2.27
N VAL A 191 11.05 10.09 3.48
CA VAL A 191 12.22 10.85 3.91
C VAL A 191 13.04 10.02 4.88
N THR A 192 14.24 9.63 4.47
CA THR A 192 15.12 8.80 5.30
C THR A 192 16.57 9.25 5.17
N TRP A 193 17.39 8.88 6.16
CA TRP A 193 18.84 9.08 6.16
C TRP A 193 19.26 10.54 6.14
N GLY A 194 18.44 11.43 6.71
CA GLY A 194 18.86 12.77 7.05
C GLY A 194 20.06 12.71 8.00
N MET A 195 21.06 13.54 7.77
CA MET A 195 22.25 13.63 8.63
C MET A 195 22.05 14.62 9.76
N ASP A 196 21.25 15.66 9.54
CA ASP A 196 20.74 16.56 10.58
C ASP A 196 19.28 16.20 10.86
N GLU A 197 18.28 16.92 10.39
CA GLU A 197 16.89 16.56 10.50
C GLU A 197 16.38 15.80 9.25
N SER A 198 15.30 15.04 9.45
CA SER A 198 14.57 14.48 8.32
C SER A 198 13.70 15.54 7.65
N ILE A 199 12.92 16.31 8.43
CA ILE A 199 12.14 17.46 7.94
C ILE A 199 12.31 18.64 8.90
N SER A 200 12.61 19.81 8.37
CA SER A 200 12.83 21.00 9.19
C SER A 200 12.20 22.27 8.62
N THR A 201 11.92 23.22 9.53
CA THR A 201 11.65 24.61 9.15
C THR A 201 12.68 25.53 9.78
N TYR A 202 13.27 26.37 8.96
CA TYR A 202 14.16 27.43 9.41
C TYR A 202 13.51 28.78 9.13
N THR A 203 13.30 29.56 10.18
CA THR A 203 12.49 30.78 10.14
C THR A 203 13.31 32.06 10.26
N GLY A 204 14.61 31.96 10.06
CA GLY A 204 15.54 33.05 10.11
C GLY A 204 16.34 33.28 8.85
N ALA A 205 16.94 34.42 8.71
CA ALA A 205 17.84 34.68 7.61
C ALA A 205 18.98 33.67 7.57
N ASN A 206 19.42 33.30 6.39
CA ASN A 206 20.50 32.32 6.18
C ASN A 206 20.25 30.91 6.78
N GLY A 207 18.95 30.51 6.93
CA GLY A 207 18.61 29.19 7.44
C GLY A 207 18.78 29.03 8.95
N THR A 208 18.76 30.12 9.74
CA THR A 208 18.71 30.04 11.20
C THR A 208 17.26 29.80 11.68
N ALA A 209 17.12 29.33 12.92
CA ALA A 209 15.81 29.09 13.53
C ALA A 209 15.34 30.23 14.42
N ASP A 210 15.69 31.48 14.08
CA ASP A 210 15.52 32.67 14.94
C ASP A 210 14.14 33.32 14.88
N GLY A 211 13.30 32.96 13.92
CA GLY A 211 11.91 33.43 13.81
C GLY A 211 11.70 34.72 13.06
N THR A 212 12.72 35.28 12.44
CA THR A 212 12.61 36.55 11.70
C THR A 212 11.84 36.42 10.39
N THR A 213 11.78 35.21 9.81
CA THR A 213 11.07 34.94 8.56
C THR A 213 10.09 33.77 8.77
N PRO A 214 8.81 34.04 9.08
CA PRO A 214 7.85 33.01 9.43
C PRO A 214 7.60 31.95 8.35
N VAL A 215 7.38 30.71 8.77
CA VAL A 215 6.80 29.63 7.93
C VAL A 215 5.37 29.37 8.42
N ARG A 216 4.42 29.28 7.50
CA ARG A 216 2.99 29.13 7.84
C ARG A 216 2.26 28.15 6.92
N ASN A 217 1.14 27.63 7.44
CA ASN A 217 0.19 26.86 6.64
C ASN A 217 0.87 25.71 5.89
N MET A 218 1.57 24.85 6.63
CA MET A 218 2.28 23.69 6.06
C MET A 218 1.60 22.40 6.49
N THR A 219 1.55 21.43 5.60
CA THR A 219 1.08 20.07 5.89
C THR A 219 2.12 19.05 5.47
N ILE A 220 2.39 18.09 6.35
CA ILE A 220 3.16 16.87 6.08
C ILE A 220 2.22 15.71 6.35
N SER A 221 1.88 14.92 5.32
CA SER A 221 0.85 13.88 5.43
C SER A 221 1.25 12.57 4.75
N ASN A 222 0.67 11.47 5.24
CA ASN A 222 0.75 10.13 4.67
C ASN A 222 2.18 9.67 4.31
N SER A 223 3.17 10.07 5.07
CA SER A 223 4.58 9.95 4.71
C SER A 223 5.33 8.98 5.63
N ILE A 224 6.38 8.35 5.08
CA ILE A 224 7.38 7.63 5.88
C ILE A 224 8.53 8.59 6.15
N ILE A 225 8.83 8.84 7.43
CA ILE A 225 9.93 9.69 7.86
C ILE A 225 10.73 8.88 8.87
N ALA A 226 11.88 8.35 8.44
CA ALA A 226 12.52 7.31 9.21
C ALA A 226 14.05 7.32 9.10
N GLU A 227 14.69 6.65 10.05
CA GLU A 227 16.11 6.32 9.99
C GLU A 227 17.02 7.51 9.71
N GLY A 228 16.80 8.67 10.34
CA GLY A 228 17.83 9.69 10.41
C GLY A 228 19.12 9.07 10.95
N LEU A 229 20.29 9.46 10.40
CA LEU A 229 21.57 8.82 10.73
C LEU A 229 22.04 9.27 12.11
N ASN A 230 22.22 8.32 13.02
CA ASN A 230 22.47 8.60 14.44
C ASN A 230 23.94 8.96 14.75
N ASN A 231 24.87 8.07 14.45
CA ASN A 231 26.30 8.32 14.61
C ASN A 231 26.93 8.66 13.24
N SER A 232 26.35 9.66 12.59
CA SER A 232 26.80 10.07 11.26
C SER A 232 27.99 11.04 11.35
N ASN A 233 28.59 11.31 10.20
CA ASN A 233 29.69 12.27 10.06
C ASN A 233 29.16 13.72 9.97
N HIS A 234 28.21 14.10 10.81
CA HIS A 234 27.60 15.43 10.77
C HIS A 234 28.57 16.55 11.05
N GLY A 235 29.60 16.31 11.87
CA GLY A 235 30.69 17.26 12.11
C GLY A 235 30.50 18.19 13.29
N ASP A 236 29.44 18.03 14.07
CA ASP A 236 29.34 18.69 15.37
C ASP A 236 29.94 17.83 16.51
N THR A 237 30.14 18.45 17.67
CA THR A 237 30.78 17.81 18.81
C THR A 237 29.86 16.84 19.55
N GLU A 238 28.57 16.77 19.23
CA GLU A 238 27.59 15.96 19.94
C GLU A 238 27.51 14.53 19.38
N GLY A 239 27.94 14.30 18.14
CA GLY A 239 28.17 12.99 17.56
C GLY A 239 26.95 12.09 17.43
N LYS A 240 25.74 12.54 17.78
CA LYS A 240 24.51 11.75 17.72
C LYS A 240 23.36 12.61 17.22
N HIS A 241 22.92 12.29 16.02
CA HIS A 241 21.76 12.92 15.38
C HIS A 241 20.59 11.95 15.24
N SER A 242 20.11 11.63 14.07
CA SER A 242 18.89 10.87 13.84
C SER A 242 17.64 11.63 14.30
N MET A 243 17.54 12.87 13.85
CA MET A 243 16.46 13.76 14.28
C MET A 243 15.29 13.71 13.29
N PHE A 244 14.05 13.66 13.84
CA PHE A 244 12.87 13.68 13.00
C PHE A 244 12.58 15.09 12.48
N SER A 245 12.31 16.06 13.36
CA SER A 245 11.88 17.38 12.90
C SER A 245 12.24 18.51 13.84
N LEU A 246 12.78 19.62 13.28
CA LEU A 246 12.96 20.90 13.94
C LEU A 246 12.01 21.93 13.34
N LEU A 247 11.26 22.61 14.19
CA LEU A 247 10.47 23.78 13.83
C LEU A 247 11.11 25.04 14.40
N GLY A 248 11.51 25.94 13.52
CA GLY A 248 12.04 27.24 13.88
C GLY A 248 11.02 28.09 14.64
N SER A 249 11.49 29.15 15.30
CA SER A 249 10.61 30.08 16.01
C SER A 249 9.61 30.72 15.04
N ASN A 250 8.43 31.05 15.55
CA ASN A 250 7.39 31.73 14.74
C ASN A 250 6.84 30.92 13.55
N THR A 251 6.92 29.59 13.64
CA THR A 251 6.30 28.65 12.70
C THR A 251 4.81 28.48 13.06
N LYS A 252 3.87 28.76 12.14
CA LYS A 252 2.44 28.80 12.43
C LYS A 252 1.61 27.87 11.58
N ASN A 253 0.58 27.24 12.18
CA ASN A 253 -0.36 26.39 11.46
C ASN A 253 0.34 25.24 10.72
N ILE A 254 1.06 24.41 11.46
CA ILE A 254 1.75 23.24 10.90
C ILE A 254 0.94 21.99 11.23
N THR A 255 0.62 21.22 10.22
CA THR A 255 -0.06 19.92 10.34
C THR A 255 0.90 18.77 10.05
N TYR A 256 1.05 17.87 11.02
CA TYR A 256 1.56 16.52 10.79
C TYR A 256 0.39 15.55 10.86
N TYR A 257 0.07 14.89 9.77
CA TYR A 257 -1.12 14.05 9.68
C TYR A 257 -0.83 12.70 9.05
N ARG A 258 -1.11 11.62 9.78
CA ARG A 258 -0.98 10.23 9.28
C ARG A 258 0.44 9.89 8.78
N ASN A 259 1.46 10.29 9.49
CA ASN A 259 2.83 9.92 9.15
C ASN A 259 3.30 8.73 9.97
N LEU A 260 4.12 7.89 9.35
CA LEU A 260 4.91 6.87 10.02
C LEU A 260 6.31 7.43 10.30
N VAL A 261 6.63 7.63 11.57
CA VAL A 261 7.97 8.02 12.03
C VAL A 261 8.63 6.81 12.65
N ALA A 262 9.75 6.33 12.11
CA ALA A 262 10.35 5.09 12.58
C ALA A 262 11.87 5.15 12.70
N ASN A 263 12.40 4.48 13.72
CA ASN A 263 13.85 4.35 13.94
C ASN A 263 14.60 5.70 13.97
N SER A 264 14.00 6.72 14.56
CA SER A 264 14.58 8.06 14.73
C SER A 264 14.84 8.33 16.22
N ASN A 265 15.98 8.92 16.53
CA ASN A 265 16.43 9.07 17.93
C ASN A 265 15.65 10.15 18.69
N GLY A 266 15.43 11.33 18.11
CA GLY A 266 14.84 12.44 18.82
C GLY A 266 14.13 13.48 17.95
N ARG A 267 13.74 14.58 18.59
CA ARG A 267 13.03 15.71 17.97
C ARG A 267 11.70 15.30 17.32
N HIS A 268 10.83 14.62 18.08
CA HIS A 268 9.51 14.12 17.59
C HIS A 268 8.29 14.99 18.03
N VAL A 269 8.25 16.28 17.97
CA VAL A 269 8.98 17.32 17.25
C VAL A 269 9.81 18.18 18.21
N ARG A 270 10.90 18.85 17.78
CA ARG A 270 11.54 19.95 18.49
C ARG A 270 10.98 21.28 18.02
N MET A 271 10.43 22.06 18.93
CA MET A 271 9.84 23.37 18.64
C MET A 271 10.63 24.49 19.26
N LYS A 272 11.01 25.47 18.46
CA LYS A 272 11.41 26.77 18.97
C LYS A 272 10.16 27.57 19.39
N SER A 273 10.34 28.75 19.94
CA SER A 273 9.25 29.53 20.51
C SER A 273 8.21 30.04 19.50
N ASN A 274 7.04 30.38 20.02
CA ASN A 274 5.94 31.00 19.27
C ASN A 274 5.49 30.18 18.05
N SER A 275 5.44 28.86 18.21
CA SER A 275 5.05 27.94 17.14
C SER A 275 3.70 27.28 17.41
N ASP A 276 2.92 27.04 16.35
CA ASP A 276 1.60 26.41 16.40
C ASP A 276 1.60 25.12 15.58
N VAL A 277 1.35 24.00 16.23
CA VAL A 277 1.43 22.67 15.61
C VAL A 277 0.23 21.80 15.99
N GLU A 278 -0.37 21.18 15.02
CA GLU A 278 -1.23 20.01 15.22
C GLU A 278 -0.51 18.75 14.78
N PHE A 279 -0.50 17.74 15.64
CA PHE A 279 0.11 16.44 15.41
C PHE A 279 -0.99 15.39 15.56
N LEU A 280 -1.48 14.89 14.43
CA LEU A 280 -2.74 14.18 14.31
C LEU A 280 -2.55 12.83 13.66
N ASN A 281 -2.94 11.73 14.32
CA ASN A 281 -2.84 10.38 13.77
C ASN A 281 -1.44 10.00 13.24
N ASN A 282 -0.36 10.38 13.93
CA ASN A 282 0.97 9.93 13.58
C ASN A 282 1.36 8.69 14.40
N TYR A 283 2.11 7.80 13.78
CA TYR A 283 2.63 6.60 14.43
C TYR A 283 4.14 6.71 14.57
N VAL A 284 4.63 6.80 15.81
CA VAL A 284 6.06 6.95 16.13
C VAL A 284 6.56 5.64 16.71
N TYR A 285 7.52 5.02 16.05
CA TYR A 285 8.05 3.71 16.39
C TYR A 285 9.55 3.75 16.64
N ASN A 286 10.01 3.02 17.67
CA ASN A 286 11.41 2.82 17.99
C ASN A 286 12.18 4.15 18.15
N PHE A 287 11.67 5.01 19.00
CA PHE A 287 12.19 6.34 19.32
C PHE A 287 13.21 6.29 20.47
N ALA A 288 14.00 7.34 20.67
CA ALA A 288 14.88 7.58 21.81
C ALA A 288 15.91 6.45 22.08
N ASN A 289 17.02 6.46 21.33
CA ASN A 289 18.13 5.50 21.51
C ASN A 289 18.98 5.73 22.75
N THR A 290 18.90 6.89 23.39
CA THR A 290 19.78 7.21 24.54
C THR A 290 18.98 7.57 25.78
N SER A 291 19.33 6.95 26.91
CA SER A 291 18.79 7.26 28.23
C SER A 291 19.30 8.59 28.79
N THR A 292 20.27 9.21 28.16
CA THR A 292 20.89 10.44 28.60
C THR A 292 20.31 11.65 27.91
N SER A 293 19.53 12.37 28.68
CA SER A 293 19.21 13.81 28.66
C SER A 293 19.24 14.56 27.33
N GLY A 294 18.08 15.12 26.94
CA GLY A 294 18.02 16.29 26.06
C GLY A 294 17.48 16.08 24.67
N TYR A 295 17.34 14.86 24.19
CA TYR A 295 16.84 14.56 22.83
C TYR A 295 15.53 13.80 22.84
N ASN A 296 14.63 14.18 23.76
CA ASN A 296 13.36 13.46 23.94
C ASN A 296 12.36 13.78 22.84
N GLN A 297 11.28 13.03 22.82
CA GLN A 297 10.29 12.99 21.75
C GLN A 297 9.77 14.37 21.38
N TRP A 298 9.23 15.11 22.33
CA TRP A 298 8.79 16.50 22.16
C TRP A 298 9.60 17.43 23.04
N ASN A 299 10.37 18.30 22.44
CA ASN A 299 11.13 19.31 23.15
C ASN A 299 10.61 20.70 22.77
N MET A 300 10.07 21.43 23.75
CA MET A 300 9.65 22.82 23.62
C MET A 300 10.79 23.72 24.07
N ASP A 301 11.62 24.09 23.11
CA ASP A 301 12.81 24.90 23.39
C ASP A 301 12.51 26.32 23.80
N TYR A 302 13.44 26.83 24.55
CA TYR A 302 13.59 28.20 24.95
C TYR A 302 13.75 29.17 23.79
N SER A 303 13.08 30.32 23.90
CA SER A 303 13.48 31.53 23.20
C SER A 303 13.41 32.72 24.15
N SER A 304 14.30 33.68 23.92
CA SER A 304 14.37 34.94 24.64
C SER A 304 13.11 35.81 24.57
N SER A 305 12.17 35.50 23.68
CA SER A 305 10.94 36.28 23.48
C SER A 305 9.82 35.98 24.47
N GLY A 306 9.91 34.91 25.26
CA GLY A 306 8.88 34.52 26.23
C GLY A 306 7.55 34.08 25.65
N THR A 307 7.39 34.03 24.32
CA THR A 307 6.15 33.64 23.64
C THR A 307 6.05 32.13 23.61
N GLY A 308 4.93 31.60 24.13
CA GLY A 308 4.73 30.18 24.26
C GLY A 308 4.33 29.50 22.92
N ASN A 309 4.52 28.18 22.90
CA ASN A 309 4.08 27.31 21.83
C ASN A 309 2.63 26.85 22.04
N ARG A 310 1.89 26.59 20.97
CA ARG A 310 0.55 26.03 21.00
C ARG A 310 0.52 24.69 20.26
N ILE A 311 0.10 23.64 20.94
CA ILE A 311 0.14 22.27 20.41
C ILE A 311 -1.22 21.63 20.54
N ASN A 312 -1.74 21.04 19.46
CA ASN A 312 -2.86 20.12 19.46
C ASN A 312 -2.32 18.73 19.11
N PHE A 313 -2.41 17.79 20.04
CA PHE A 313 -1.79 16.48 19.96
C PHE A 313 -2.85 15.40 20.13
N MET A 314 -3.28 14.77 19.02
CA MET A 314 -4.48 13.95 19.03
C MET A 314 -4.29 12.64 18.27
N ASN A 315 -4.80 11.55 18.85
CA ASN A 315 -4.88 10.22 18.23
C ASN A 315 -3.54 9.65 17.74
N ASN A 316 -2.43 9.98 18.41
CA ASN A 316 -1.12 9.49 18.03
C ASN A 316 -0.71 8.23 18.81
N VAL A 317 0.18 7.45 18.23
CA VAL A 317 0.77 6.26 18.86
C VAL A 317 2.28 6.40 18.97
N TYR A 318 2.82 6.21 20.16
CA TYR A 318 4.25 6.11 20.45
C TYR A 318 4.57 4.69 20.92
N ARG A 319 5.11 3.89 20.02
CA ARG A 319 5.45 2.48 20.30
C ARG A 319 6.95 2.30 20.41
N ARG A 320 7.39 1.71 21.52
CA ARG A 320 8.78 1.30 21.69
C ARG A 320 9.18 0.23 20.70
N GLY A 321 10.44 0.29 20.28
CA GLY A 321 11.10 -0.74 19.51
C GLY A 321 12.36 -1.27 20.22
N PRO A 322 13.15 -2.12 19.54
CA PRO A 322 14.30 -2.81 20.14
C PRO A 322 15.41 -1.87 20.64
N THR A 323 15.51 -0.67 20.09
CA THR A 323 16.55 0.30 20.45
C THR A 323 16.03 1.51 21.25
N THR A 324 14.76 1.51 21.64
CA THR A 324 14.20 2.50 22.55
C THR A 324 14.79 2.29 23.95
N ALA A 325 15.72 3.15 24.35
CA ALA A 325 16.42 3.02 25.63
C ALA A 325 15.61 3.58 26.80
N ASP A 326 14.90 4.70 26.62
CA ASP A 326 14.06 5.30 27.65
C ASP A 326 12.69 4.64 27.71
N THR A 327 12.43 3.99 28.85
CA THR A 327 11.17 3.25 29.08
C THR A 327 10.23 3.96 30.07
N THR A 328 10.60 5.12 30.56
CA THR A 328 9.90 5.76 31.69
C THR A 328 9.45 7.19 31.43
N SER A 329 10.04 7.87 30.45
CA SER A 329 9.71 9.27 30.18
C SER A 329 8.40 9.45 29.44
N PRO A 330 7.65 10.52 29.74
CA PRO A 330 6.50 10.93 28.95
C PRO A 330 6.92 11.35 27.54
N VAL A 331 5.96 11.44 26.62
CA VAL A 331 6.20 11.91 25.25
C VAL A 331 6.67 13.38 25.22
N PHE A 332 6.11 14.20 26.10
CA PHE A 332 6.50 15.62 26.19
C PHE A 332 7.60 15.80 27.22
N TYR A 333 8.62 16.54 26.84
CA TYR A 333 9.67 16.99 27.74
C TYR A 333 9.49 18.46 28.06
N TYR A 334 9.50 18.77 29.37
CA TYR A 334 9.47 20.11 29.92
C TYR A 334 10.78 20.41 30.61
N SER A 335 11.34 21.55 30.31
CA SER A 335 12.50 22.09 31.04
C SER A 335 12.15 23.46 31.63
N SER A 336 12.98 23.94 32.58
CA SER A 336 12.84 25.27 33.14
C SER A 336 12.95 26.41 32.10
N SER A 337 13.50 26.08 30.93
CA SER A 337 13.59 27.00 29.79
C SER A 337 12.39 27.01 28.88
N THR A 338 11.40 26.12 29.09
CA THR A 338 10.15 26.11 28.27
C THR A 338 9.35 27.37 28.59
N PRO A 339 8.90 28.15 27.58
CA PRO A 339 8.10 29.36 27.83
C PRO A 339 6.81 29.03 28.59
N SER A 340 6.59 29.69 29.72
CA SER A 340 5.44 29.44 30.60
C SER A 340 4.08 29.71 29.96
N ALA A 341 4.05 30.52 28.90
CA ALA A 341 2.85 30.78 28.10
C ALA A 341 2.49 29.64 27.12
N SER A 342 3.32 28.58 27.00
CA SER A 342 3.02 27.42 26.14
C SER A 342 1.74 26.71 26.57
N LYS A 343 0.98 26.19 25.62
CA LYS A 343 -0.25 25.44 25.82
C LYS A 343 -0.24 24.16 24.99
N VAL A 344 -0.65 23.06 25.61
CA VAL A 344 -0.74 21.76 24.97
C VAL A 344 -2.14 21.20 25.22
N TYR A 345 -2.81 20.80 24.17
CA TYR A 345 -4.04 20.00 24.22
C TYR A 345 -3.72 18.56 23.79
N VAL A 346 -4.17 17.58 24.56
CA VAL A 346 -3.99 16.15 24.30
C VAL A 346 -5.32 15.44 24.28
N SER A 347 -5.49 14.49 23.33
CA SER A 347 -6.71 13.70 23.23
C SER A 347 -6.41 12.36 22.53
N HIS A 348 -6.88 11.26 23.10
CA HIS A 348 -6.78 9.91 22.51
C HIS A 348 -5.39 9.50 22.04
N ASN A 349 -4.34 9.65 22.82
CA ASN A 349 -2.99 9.25 22.44
C ASN A 349 -2.55 8.00 23.20
N ILE A 350 -1.79 7.11 22.57
CA ILE A 350 -1.19 5.91 23.17
C ILE A 350 0.33 6.07 23.23
N SER A 351 0.94 5.72 24.35
CA SER A 351 2.39 5.59 24.51
C SER A 351 2.75 4.32 25.27
N SER A 352 3.59 3.49 24.71
CA SER A 352 4.10 2.29 25.36
C SER A 352 4.77 2.57 26.71
N ASN A 353 5.25 3.79 26.95
CA ASN A 353 5.92 4.19 28.17
C ASN A 353 4.93 4.52 29.31
N THR A 354 3.92 5.32 29.01
CA THR A 354 3.16 6.00 30.05
C THR A 354 1.64 5.87 29.93
N ARG A 355 1.14 5.53 28.74
CA ARG A 355 -0.29 5.34 28.45
C ARG A 355 -0.47 4.25 27.38
N PRO A 356 -0.29 2.96 27.75
CA PRO A 356 -0.21 1.87 26.77
C PRO A 356 -1.57 1.51 26.13
N THR A 357 -2.66 2.04 26.66
CA THR A 357 -4.03 1.88 26.14
C THR A 357 -4.71 3.24 26.08
N ASP A 358 -5.70 3.36 25.21
CA ASP A 358 -6.52 4.58 25.11
C ASP A 358 -7.55 4.62 26.27
N SER A 359 -7.04 4.63 27.49
CA SER A 359 -7.84 4.67 28.71
C SER A 359 -7.12 5.41 29.84
N GLY A 360 -7.87 5.84 30.84
CA GLY A 360 -7.35 6.63 31.95
C GLY A 360 -7.10 8.10 31.58
N SER A 361 -6.27 8.77 32.37
CA SER A 361 -5.99 10.19 32.17
C SER A 361 -5.21 10.42 30.86
N GLU A 362 -5.73 11.30 30.02
CA GLU A 362 -5.06 11.75 28.78
C GLU A 362 -3.68 12.35 29.07
N TRP A 363 -3.52 12.98 30.24
CA TRP A 363 -2.28 13.67 30.64
C TRP A 363 -1.13 12.72 30.97
N LEU A 364 -1.35 11.40 31.06
CA LEU A 364 -0.29 10.42 31.22
C LEU A 364 0.69 10.45 30.04
N ILE A 365 0.24 10.86 28.85
CA ILE A 365 1.13 11.04 27.68
C ILE A 365 2.15 12.18 27.90
N ALA A 366 1.78 13.18 28.71
CA ALA A 366 2.57 14.36 28.97
C ALA A 366 3.16 14.41 30.40
N ASN A 367 2.65 13.57 31.31
CA ASN A 367 3.02 13.60 32.71
C ASN A 367 3.28 12.20 33.27
N ALA A 368 4.53 11.87 33.57
CA ALA A 368 4.89 10.62 34.21
C ALA A 368 6.16 10.74 35.06
N ASN A 369 6.27 9.92 36.10
CA ASN A 369 7.49 9.76 36.93
C ASN A 369 8.09 11.06 37.47
N GLY A 370 7.24 12.01 37.88
CA GLY A 370 7.67 13.31 38.39
C GLY A 370 8.13 14.29 37.32
N LYS A 371 8.06 13.91 36.09
CA LYS A 371 8.32 14.75 34.91
C LYS A 371 7.00 15.04 34.21
N GLY A 372 6.85 16.19 33.59
CA GLY A 372 5.65 16.49 32.82
C GLY A 372 5.36 17.97 32.69
N LEU A 373 4.27 18.27 32.00
CA LEU A 373 3.82 19.65 31.78
C LEU A 373 3.14 20.22 33.01
N PRO A 374 3.50 21.44 33.47
CA PRO A 374 2.76 22.13 34.50
C PRO A 374 1.27 22.26 34.17
N ALA A 375 0.39 22.22 35.16
CA ALA A 375 -1.04 22.38 34.95
C ALA A 375 -1.40 23.68 34.21
N SER A 376 -0.60 24.73 34.39
CA SER A 376 -0.76 26.00 33.68
C SER A 376 -0.55 25.91 32.17
N MET A 377 0.13 24.86 31.67
CA MET A 377 0.35 24.61 30.24
C MET A 377 -0.67 23.62 29.66
N GLN A 378 -1.44 22.94 30.49
CA GLN A 378 -2.46 21.98 30.07
C GLN A 378 -3.70 22.72 29.57
N ALA A 379 -4.17 22.41 28.36
CA ALA A 379 -5.38 22.96 27.77
C ALA A 379 -6.49 21.92 27.77
N LEU A 380 -7.72 22.31 28.12
CA LEU A 380 -8.90 21.43 28.13
C LEU A 380 -9.62 21.39 26.78
N SER A 381 -9.21 22.23 25.85
CA SER A 381 -9.72 22.28 24.47
C SER A 381 -8.56 22.61 23.52
N PRO A 382 -8.74 22.44 22.20
CA PRO A 382 -7.72 22.79 21.24
C PRO A 382 -7.17 24.20 21.44
N THR A 383 -5.86 24.34 21.40
CA THR A 383 -5.13 25.58 21.71
C THR A 383 -5.25 26.64 20.62
N PHE A 384 -5.65 26.25 19.43
CA PHE A 384 -6.01 27.08 18.27
C PHE A 384 -6.96 26.28 17.37
N ALA A 385 -7.58 26.92 16.38
CA ALA A 385 -8.52 26.28 15.46
C ALA A 385 -7.84 25.12 14.71
N LEU A 386 -8.48 23.95 14.75
CA LEU A 386 -8.00 22.76 14.07
C LEU A 386 -8.20 22.86 12.55
N SER A 387 -7.29 22.26 11.80
CA SER A 387 -7.46 22.12 10.36
C SER A 387 -8.50 21.05 9.98
N SER A 388 -8.76 20.92 8.68
CA SER A 388 -9.64 19.86 8.14
C SER A 388 -9.16 18.44 8.44
N ALA A 389 -7.88 18.23 8.78
CA ALA A 389 -7.35 16.92 9.16
C ALA A 389 -8.02 16.37 10.43
N ALA A 390 -8.42 17.23 11.35
CA ALA A 390 -9.06 16.83 12.60
C ALA A 390 -10.43 16.16 12.40
N SER A 391 -11.11 16.40 11.29
CA SER A 391 -12.39 15.74 10.96
C SER A 391 -12.23 14.30 10.44
N ARG A 392 -10.99 13.83 10.25
CA ARG A 392 -10.67 12.52 9.66
C ARG A 392 -9.82 11.64 10.58
N LEU A 393 -9.84 11.92 11.88
CA LEU A 393 -9.07 11.14 12.83
C LEU A 393 -9.64 9.73 12.98
N VAL A 394 -8.73 8.75 12.97
CA VAL A 394 -9.03 7.38 13.37
C VAL A 394 -8.52 7.13 14.78
N LEU A 395 -9.08 6.16 15.49
CA LEU A 395 -8.62 5.82 16.83
C LEU A 395 -7.16 5.35 16.81
N PRO A 396 -6.38 5.62 17.86
CA PRO A 396 -4.97 5.21 17.90
C PRO A 396 -4.80 3.67 17.86
N THR A 397 -5.79 2.90 18.29
CA THR A 397 -5.82 1.44 18.16
C THR A 397 -5.84 0.97 16.70
N ASP A 398 -6.46 1.73 15.81
CA ASP A 398 -6.65 1.38 14.40
C ASP A 398 -5.61 2.06 13.50
N LEU A 399 -4.86 3.00 14.08
CA LEU A 399 -3.97 3.88 13.33
C LEU A 399 -2.93 3.11 12.51
N LEU A 400 -2.25 2.13 13.10
CA LEU A 400 -1.21 1.38 12.39
C LEU A 400 -1.74 0.71 11.13
N ASN A 401 -2.89 0.05 11.26
CA ASN A 401 -3.52 -0.67 10.15
C ASN A 401 -3.99 0.30 9.04
N SER A 402 -4.50 1.47 9.42
CA SER A 402 -4.94 2.47 8.45
C SER A 402 -3.76 3.16 7.75
N LEU A 403 -2.57 3.23 8.41
CA LEU A 403 -1.37 3.83 7.83
C LEU A 403 -0.63 2.88 6.89
N MET A 404 -0.48 1.61 7.27
CA MET A 404 0.37 0.65 6.56
C MET A 404 0.08 0.52 5.06
N PRO A 405 -1.16 0.51 4.58
CA PRO A 405 -1.41 0.44 3.15
C PRO A 405 -1.05 1.72 2.40
N ASP A 406 -1.03 2.88 3.08
CA ASP A 406 -1.15 4.17 2.44
C ASP A 406 0.10 5.07 2.58
N VAL A 407 0.97 4.87 3.57
CA VAL A 407 2.12 5.76 3.81
C VAL A 407 3.29 5.55 2.86
N GLY A 408 4.01 6.65 2.60
CA GLY A 408 5.27 6.68 1.87
C GLY A 408 5.12 6.99 0.38
N ALA A 409 6.25 7.14 -0.30
CA ALA A 409 6.30 7.69 -1.65
C ALA A 409 5.52 6.88 -2.69
N ARG A 410 5.39 5.58 -2.53
CA ARG A 410 4.70 4.71 -3.49
C ARG A 410 3.94 3.60 -2.76
N PRO A 411 2.83 3.88 -2.08
CA PRO A 411 2.12 2.89 -1.29
C PRO A 411 1.62 1.69 -2.11
N TRP A 412 1.28 1.87 -3.38
CA TRP A 412 0.82 0.81 -4.30
C TRP A 412 1.96 -0.07 -4.84
N ASN A 413 3.20 0.41 -4.83
CA ASN A 413 4.37 -0.32 -5.32
C ASN A 413 5.64 0.22 -4.65
N ARG A 414 5.81 -0.13 -3.38
CA ARG A 414 6.87 0.40 -2.53
C ARG A 414 8.25 -0.03 -2.96
N TYR A 415 9.18 0.88 -2.82
CA TYR A 415 10.59 0.54 -2.88
C TYR A 415 10.96 -0.42 -1.72
N PRO A 416 11.84 -1.40 -1.92
CA PRO A 416 12.18 -2.41 -0.90
C PRO A 416 12.55 -1.84 0.46
N HIS A 417 13.17 -0.66 0.48
CA HIS A 417 13.55 0.02 1.70
C HIS A 417 12.33 0.45 2.55
N ASP A 418 11.34 1.07 1.91
CA ASP A 418 10.10 1.45 2.59
C ASP A 418 9.34 0.19 3.07
N THR A 419 9.31 -0.85 2.26
CA THR A 419 8.74 -2.15 2.65
C THR A 419 9.42 -2.72 3.89
N ARG A 420 10.76 -2.66 3.97
CA ARG A 420 11.51 -3.12 5.13
C ARG A 420 11.18 -2.30 6.38
N ILE A 421 11.12 -0.98 6.28
CA ILE A 421 10.73 -0.12 7.44
C ILE A 421 9.34 -0.52 7.96
N LEU A 422 8.38 -0.68 7.06
CA LEU A 422 7.03 -1.12 7.44
C LEU A 422 7.05 -2.49 8.12
N GLN A 423 7.82 -3.43 7.58
CA GLN A 423 7.97 -4.77 8.15
C GLN A 423 8.60 -4.72 9.54
N GLU A 424 9.63 -3.89 9.75
CA GLU A 424 10.27 -3.69 11.06
C GLU A 424 9.27 -3.15 12.10
N VAL A 425 8.41 -2.21 11.70
CA VAL A 425 7.35 -1.71 12.57
C VAL A 425 6.36 -2.82 12.92
N LEU A 426 5.91 -3.60 11.94
CA LEU A 426 4.96 -4.69 12.16
C LEU A 426 5.51 -5.78 13.07
N THR A 427 6.74 -6.19 12.83
CA THR A 427 7.38 -7.29 13.57
C THR A 427 8.06 -6.87 14.87
N ASN A 428 8.02 -5.59 15.20
CA ASN A 428 8.73 -5.00 16.33
C ASN A 428 10.25 -5.27 16.29
N THR A 429 10.84 -5.08 15.14
CA THR A 429 12.28 -5.23 14.88
C THR A 429 12.85 -3.89 14.39
N GLY A 430 14.05 -3.90 13.84
CA GLY A 430 14.70 -2.67 13.36
C GLY A 430 15.55 -1.99 14.41
N LYS A 431 16.41 -1.11 13.96
CA LYS A 431 17.36 -0.36 14.79
C LYS A 431 17.61 1.02 14.20
N HIS A 432 18.04 1.95 15.05
CA HIS A 432 18.61 3.22 14.60
C HIS A 432 19.81 2.94 13.68
N LYS A 433 19.94 3.73 12.63
CA LYS A 433 21.01 3.59 11.63
C LYS A 433 22.08 4.64 11.87
N ASP A 434 23.34 4.29 11.65
CA ASP A 434 24.47 5.18 11.83
C ASP A 434 25.03 5.70 10.50
N CYS A 435 24.93 4.91 9.44
CA CYS A 435 25.56 5.19 8.16
C CYS A 435 24.88 4.44 7.00
N THR A 436 25.16 4.86 5.77
CA THR A 436 24.61 4.26 4.56
C THR A 436 25.61 3.36 3.82
N THR A 437 26.91 3.50 4.08
CA THR A 437 27.96 2.70 3.44
C THR A 437 28.97 2.19 4.46
N THR A 438 29.70 1.13 4.13
CA THR A 438 30.77 0.60 4.99
C THR A 438 31.94 1.56 5.15
N LYS A 439 32.19 2.39 4.14
CA LYS A 439 33.27 3.39 4.16
C LYS A 439 32.95 4.51 5.16
N THR A 440 31.71 4.97 5.19
CA THR A 440 31.26 6.09 6.03
C THR A 440 30.91 5.69 7.45
N CYS A 441 30.75 4.38 7.71
CA CYS A 441 30.55 3.86 9.07
C CYS A 441 31.80 3.94 9.97
N CYS A 442 32.95 4.29 9.44
CA CYS A 442 34.15 4.54 10.22
C CYS A 442 34.34 6.05 10.39
N VAL A 443 33.72 6.63 11.39
CA VAL A 443 33.85 8.06 11.67
C VAL A 443 35.02 8.30 12.62
N THR A 444 35.98 9.12 12.21
CA THR A 444 36.97 9.69 13.12
C THR A 444 36.41 10.98 13.71
N ASN A 445 36.01 10.93 14.97
CA ASN A 445 35.74 12.18 15.70
C ASN A 445 36.98 13.08 15.76
N THR A 446 36.77 14.37 15.68
CA THR A 446 37.83 15.41 15.82
C THR A 446 38.64 15.33 17.12
N GLY A 447 38.34 14.35 17.99
CA GLY A 447 39.11 14.03 19.20
C GLY A 447 40.01 12.79 19.11
N GLY A 448 40.20 12.20 17.92
CA GLY A 448 41.23 11.17 17.68
C GLY A 448 40.85 9.74 18.02
N THR A 449 39.61 9.46 18.44
CA THR A 449 39.12 8.09 18.64
C THR A 449 38.13 7.74 17.52
N GLY A 450 38.63 7.12 16.46
CA GLY A 450 37.82 6.61 15.38
C GLY A 450 36.85 5.53 15.89
N TYR A 451 35.58 5.73 15.70
CA TYR A 451 34.55 4.67 15.94
C TYR A 451 34.24 3.98 14.64
N CYS A 452 34.82 2.79 14.46
CA CYS A 452 34.37 1.88 13.43
C CYS A 452 33.38 0.90 14.06
N PRO A 453 32.13 0.81 13.56
CA PRO A 453 31.21 -0.21 14.04
C PRO A 453 31.85 -1.59 13.88
N THR A 454 31.77 -2.39 14.93
CA THR A 454 32.29 -3.76 14.95
C THR A 454 31.66 -4.61 13.81
N PRO A 455 32.37 -5.58 13.25
CA PRO A 455 31.77 -6.56 12.36
C PRO A 455 30.49 -7.16 12.94
N GLY A 456 29.40 -7.20 12.18
CA GLY A 456 28.09 -7.58 12.67
C GLY A 456 27.11 -6.42 12.86
N THR A 457 27.54 -5.16 12.65
CA THR A 457 26.63 -4.01 12.65
C THR A 457 25.62 -4.14 11.49
N ILE A 458 24.33 -3.95 11.80
CA ILE A 458 23.28 -4.04 10.81
C ILE A 458 23.36 -2.81 9.91
N LEU A 459 23.50 -3.05 8.61
CA LEU A 459 23.46 -2.01 7.59
C LEU A 459 22.03 -1.49 7.37
N ILE A 460 21.92 -0.37 6.66
CA ILE A 460 20.63 0.29 6.38
C ILE A 460 19.63 -0.60 5.65
N ASP A 461 20.10 -1.51 4.80
CA ASP A 461 19.27 -2.49 4.09
C ASP A 461 18.80 -3.65 4.98
N GLY A 462 19.16 -3.66 6.26
CA GLY A 462 18.86 -4.74 7.18
C GLY A 462 19.83 -5.91 7.15
N SER A 463 20.82 -5.88 6.25
CA SER A 463 21.88 -6.90 6.22
C SER A 463 22.90 -6.70 7.34
N THR A 464 23.58 -7.76 7.70
CA THR A 464 24.71 -7.69 8.62
C THR A 464 25.95 -7.25 7.84
N LYS A 465 26.72 -6.32 8.40
CA LYS A 465 27.99 -5.90 7.83
C LYS A 465 28.90 -7.13 7.65
N ASN A 466 29.12 -7.53 6.41
CA ASN A 466 30.03 -8.59 6.07
C ASN A 466 31.27 -7.94 5.40
N SER A 467 32.44 -8.23 5.95
CA SER A 467 33.72 -7.69 5.45
C SER A 467 34.06 -8.11 4.02
N SER A 468 33.39 -9.12 3.48
CA SER A 468 33.63 -9.65 2.15
C SER A 468 32.64 -9.17 1.06
N ASN A 469 31.55 -8.50 1.42
CA ASN A 469 30.59 -8.02 0.43
C ASN A 469 29.80 -6.80 0.97
N PRO A 470 30.34 -5.58 0.81
CA PRO A 470 29.58 -4.40 1.15
C PRO A 470 28.41 -4.30 0.18
N ILE A 471 27.24 -4.67 0.63
CA ILE A 471 26.01 -4.36 -0.09
C ILE A 471 25.82 -2.85 0.07
N ASP A 472 26.22 -2.12 -0.96
CA ASP A 472 25.76 -0.76 -1.12
C ASP A 472 24.26 -0.84 -1.45
N ALA A 473 23.40 -0.57 -0.46
CA ALA A 473 21.95 -0.53 -0.61
C ALA A 473 21.51 0.38 -1.78
N TRP A 474 22.43 1.20 -2.26
CA TRP A 474 22.25 2.10 -3.38
C TRP A 474 22.45 1.47 -4.75
N SER A 475 23.02 0.27 -4.85
CA SER A 475 23.51 -0.28 -6.12
C SER A 475 22.47 -0.98 -6.98
N VAL A 476 21.19 -1.12 -6.53
CA VAL A 476 20.23 -2.06 -7.12
C VAL A 476 18.99 -1.41 -7.73
N ILE A 477 18.93 -0.10 -7.90
CA ILE A 477 17.78 0.52 -8.58
C ILE A 477 17.99 0.53 -10.09
N PRO A 478 17.19 -0.19 -10.88
CA PRO A 478 17.21 -0.04 -12.32
C PRO A 478 16.74 1.35 -12.73
N VAL A 479 17.38 1.94 -13.69
CA VAL A 479 16.86 3.13 -14.38
C VAL A 479 15.79 2.64 -15.34
N THR A 480 14.57 3.11 -15.15
CA THR A 480 13.45 2.79 -16.02
C THR A 480 12.87 4.05 -16.64
N THR A 481 12.23 3.92 -17.78
CA THR A 481 11.62 5.05 -18.49
C THR A 481 10.21 4.70 -18.92
N ARG A 482 9.34 5.69 -18.87
CA ARG A 482 7.96 5.62 -19.38
C ARG A 482 7.53 7.00 -19.87
N ALA A 483 7.09 7.11 -21.12
CA ALA A 483 6.59 8.37 -21.64
C ALA A 483 5.35 8.85 -20.88
N PHE A 484 5.29 10.13 -20.54
CA PHE A 484 4.12 10.77 -19.97
C PHE A 484 3.35 11.50 -21.08
N THR A 485 2.14 11.07 -21.33
CA THR A 485 1.25 11.72 -22.30
C THR A 485 0.48 12.83 -21.62
N ILE A 486 0.65 14.07 -22.08
CA ILE A 486 -0.14 15.19 -21.59
C ILE A 486 -1.56 15.03 -22.15
N PRO A 487 -2.61 15.04 -21.31
CA PRO A 487 -3.99 14.91 -21.79
C PRO A 487 -4.39 16.07 -22.72
N ALA A 488 -5.42 15.84 -23.53
CA ALA A 488 -5.98 16.91 -24.36
C ALA A 488 -6.53 18.04 -23.48
N ASN A 489 -6.31 19.29 -23.91
CA ASN A 489 -6.74 20.48 -23.17
C ASN A 489 -6.34 20.46 -21.69
N PRO A 490 -5.05 20.28 -21.36
CA PRO A 490 -4.58 19.95 -20.02
C PRO A 490 -4.96 20.98 -18.96
N MET A 491 -5.09 22.26 -19.35
CA MET A 491 -5.41 23.38 -18.46
C MET A 491 -6.90 23.72 -18.38
N THR A 492 -7.77 23.00 -19.08
CA THR A 492 -9.22 23.16 -18.92
C THR A 492 -9.64 22.71 -17.54
N ILE A 493 -10.37 23.56 -16.81
CA ILE A 493 -10.92 23.25 -15.50
C ILE A 493 -12.16 22.39 -15.70
N ALA A 494 -12.15 21.18 -15.16
CA ALA A 494 -13.27 20.26 -15.18
C ALA A 494 -14.36 20.66 -14.15
N ALA A 495 -15.51 20.01 -14.20
CA ALA A 495 -16.64 20.30 -13.32
C ALA A 495 -16.32 20.15 -11.81
N ASN A 496 -15.33 19.32 -11.46
CA ASN A 496 -14.86 19.15 -10.09
C ASN A 496 -13.86 20.23 -9.62
N GLY A 497 -13.57 21.22 -10.46
CA GLY A 497 -12.71 22.35 -10.17
C GLY A 497 -11.22 22.12 -10.39
N TYR A 498 -10.78 20.91 -10.71
CA TYR A 498 -9.39 20.60 -11.08
C TYR A 498 -9.18 20.71 -12.59
N THR A 499 -7.96 20.97 -13.02
CA THR A 499 -7.62 20.90 -14.44
C THR A 499 -7.63 19.46 -14.95
N ASN A 500 -7.80 19.28 -16.25
CA ASN A 500 -7.70 17.96 -16.86
C ASN A 500 -6.35 17.29 -16.59
N LEU A 501 -5.27 18.09 -16.53
CA LEU A 501 -3.94 17.58 -16.18
C LEU A 501 -3.90 17.05 -14.75
N GLU A 502 -4.44 17.79 -13.78
CA GLU A 502 -4.50 17.35 -12.38
C GLU A 502 -5.33 16.08 -12.24
N ASN A 503 -6.53 16.04 -12.83
CA ASN A 503 -7.39 14.86 -12.82
C ASN A 503 -6.68 13.62 -13.40
N TYR A 504 -5.97 13.81 -14.53
CA TYR A 504 -5.18 12.75 -15.12
C TYR A 504 -4.05 12.28 -14.19
N ILE A 505 -3.30 13.21 -13.59
CA ILE A 505 -2.22 12.84 -12.66
C ILE A 505 -2.76 12.16 -11.39
N PHE A 506 -3.87 12.62 -10.86
CA PHE A 506 -4.48 11.99 -9.67
C PHE A 506 -4.99 10.59 -9.94
N SER A 507 -5.25 10.22 -11.19
CA SER A 507 -5.62 8.84 -11.55
C SER A 507 -4.45 7.84 -11.47
N PHE A 508 -3.21 8.31 -11.35
CA PHE A 508 -2.04 7.43 -11.15
C PHE A 508 -1.96 6.85 -9.74
N THR A 509 -2.71 7.38 -8.80
CA THR A 509 -2.74 6.92 -7.41
C THR A 509 -4.19 6.68 -7.01
N ALA A 510 -4.45 5.58 -6.33
CA ALA A 510 -5.75 5.30 -5.75
C ALA A 510 -6.02 6.14 -4.48
N ASP A 511 -5.64 7.43 -4.50
CA ASP A 511 -5.88 8.38 -3.39
C ASP A 511 -7.32 8.91 -3.33
N SER A 512 -8.30 8.12 -3.75
CA SER A 512 -9.68 8.41 -3.41
C SER A 512 -9.92 7.99 -1.96
N ALA A 513 -10.02 8.99 -1.07
CA ALA A 513 -10.42 8.79 0.30
C ALA A 513 -11.69 7.93 0.38
N PRO A 514 -11.79 6.99 1.34
CA PRO A 514 -13.05 6.28 1.57
C PRO A 514 -14.15 7.28 1.88
N GLY A 515 -15.11 7.45 0.96
CA GLY A 515 -16.28 8.29 1.18
C GLY A 515 -16.52 9.44 0.19
N SER A 516 -15.69 9.66 -0.82
CA SER A 516 -15.99 10.63 -1.88
C SER A 516 -16.58 9.90 -3.10
N ALA A 517 -17.89 9.73 -3.10
CA ALA A 517 -18.62 9.43 -4.32
C ALA A 517 -18.46 10.61 -5.28
N THR A 518 -17.73 10.41 -6.36
CA THR A 518 -17.70 11.34 -7.49
C THR A 518 -19.10 11.37 -8.11
N PRO A 519 -19.78 12.50 -8.21
CA PRO A 519 -21.01 12.55 -8.99
C PRO A 519 -20.68 12.30 -10.45
N SER A 520 -21.23 11.22 -11.00
CA SER A 520 -21.25 10.95 -12.43
C SER A 520 -21.85 12.14 -13.15
N PRO A 521 -21.25 12.67 -14.22
CA PRO A 521 -21.88 13.73 -15.00
C PRO A 521 -23.11 13.16 -15.71
N THR A 522 -24.27 13.49 -15.22
CA THR A 522 -25.53 13.28 -15.94
C THR A 522 -25.48 14.19 -17.17
N ALA A 523 -25.31 13.59 -18.32
CA ALA A 523 -25.44 14.30 -19.59
C ALA A 523 -26.89 14.72 -19.76
N THR A 524 -27.18 15.98 -19.48
CA THR A 524 -28.44 16.60 -19.82
C THR A 524 -28.36 16.94 -21.31
N ALA A 525 -29.07 16.19 -22.12
CA ALA A 525 -29.25 16.49 -23.53
C ALA A 525 -30.06 17.75 -23.68
N THR A 526 -29.47 18.80 -24.21
CA THR A 526 -30.16 20.00 -24.66
C THR A 526 -30.71 19.76 -26.07
N PRO A 527 -31.98 20.04 -26.35
CA PRO A 527 -32.54 19.81 -27.68
C PRO A 527 -32.00 20.83 -28.68
N VAL A 528 -31.46 20.31 -29.78
CA VAL A 528 -31.10 21.13 -30.96
C VAL A 528 -32.33 21.37 -31.79
N PRO A 529 -32.60 22.63 -32.24
CA PRO A 529 -33.68 22.93 -33.21
C PRO A 529 -33.31 22.40 -34.60
N PRO A 530 -34.28 22.07 -35.45
CA PRO A 530 -34.01 21.51 -36.76
C PRO A 530 -33.60 22.62 -37.76
N THR A 531 -32.47 22.45 -38.43
CA THR A 531 -32.08 23.25 -39.55
C THR A 531 -32.15 22.47 -40.84
N ALA A 532 -32.66 23.14 -41.82
CA ALA A 532 -33.15 22.71 -43.12
C ALA A 532 -32.16 21.90 -43.97
N THR A 533 -32.73 20.98 -44.69
CA THR A 533 -32.23 20.20 -45.82
C THR A 533 -31.72 21.08 -46.95
N ALA A 534 -30.50 20.83 -47.40
CA ALA A 534 -30.04 21.23 -48.73
C ALA A 534 -29.49 20.00 -49.47
N THR A 535 -30.22 19.61 -50.46
CA THR A 535 -29.92 18.58 -51.46
C THR A 535 -28.85 19.11 -52.43
N PHE A 536 -27.78 18.39 -52.66
CA PHE A 536 -26.97 18.52 -53.88
C PHE A 536 -26.55 17.16 -54.45
N THR A 537 -26.82 17.02 -55.70
CA THR A 537 -26.60 15.90 -56.61
C THR A 537 -25.13 15.77 -57.01
N PRO A 538 -24.66 14.58 -57.35
CA PRO A 538 -23.26 14.32 -57.65
C PRO A 538 -22.88 14.63 -59.08
N THR A 539 -21.68 15.13 -59.33
CA THR A 539 -21.08 15.14 -60.68
C THR A 539 -19.72 14.42 -60.63
N ARG A 540 -19.69 13.40 -61.48
CA ARG A 540 -18.50 12.62 -61.86
C ARG A 540 -17.62 13.50 -62.80
N THR A 541 -16.31 13.27 -62.79
CA THR A 541 -15.44 13.04 -63.93
C THR A 541 -13.99 13.20 -63.61
N ALA A 542 -13.28 12.17 -63.74
CA ALA A 542 -12.28 11.67 -64.71
C ALA A 542 -10.81 12.03 -64.32
N THR A 543 -10.05 10.99 -64.17
CA THR A 543 -8.61 10.83 -64.39
C THR A 543 -8.21 11.29 -65.78
N PRO A 544 -6.97 11.64 -66.15
CA PRO A 544 -5.87 10.69 -66.21
C PRO A 544 -4.43 11.22 -66.00
N VAL A 545 -3.55 10.30 -65.66
CA VAL A 545 -2.39 9.76 -66.42
C VAL A 545 -1.11 10.60 -66.50
N ALA A 546 -0.11 9.99 -65.88
CA ALA A 546 1.17 9.52 -66.42
C ALA A 546 2.40 10.44 -66.48
N THR A 547 3.44 9.93 -66.02
CA THR A 547 4.71 9.47 -66.63
C THR A 547 5.85 10.47 -66.44
N ALA A 548 6.90 10.09 -65.91
CA ALA A 548 8.10 9.43 -66.30
C ALA A 548 9.29 9.92 -65.47
N THR A 549 10.08 9.10 -65.08
CA THR A 549 11.32 8.46 -65.50
C THR A 549 12.58 9.13 -64.95
N SER A 550 13.28 8.28 -64.17
CA SER A 550 14.70 8.01 -64.09
C SER A 550 15.71 9.10 -63.79
N THR A 551 16.57 8.86 -62.79
CA THR A 551 17.93 8.39 -63.13
C THR A 551 18.63 7.89 -61.87
N ALA A 552 19.19 6.68 -61.94
CA ALA A 552 20.08 6.08 -61.00
C ALA A 552 21.47 6.71 -61.02
N THR A 553 22.13 6.75 -59.88
CA THR A 553 23.61 6.68 -59.88
C THR A 553 24.13 6.09 -58.58
N ALA A 554 24.62 4.88 -58.71
CA ALA A 554 25.80 4.23 -58.16
C ALA A 554 26.16 4.36 -56.65
N THR A 555 26.12 3.18 -56.09
CA THR A 555 26.86 2.67 -54.93
C THR A 555 28.37 2.76 -55.11
N PRO A 556 29.17 2.82 -54.07
CA PRO A 556 30.22 1.81 -53.95
C PRO A 556 30.14 0.99 -52.65
N THR A 557 30.09 -0.28 -52.85
CA THR A 557 30.32 -1.37 -51.94
C THR A 557 31.79 -1.38 -51.49
N TRP A 558 31.99 -1.49 -50.17
CA TRP A 558 33.27 -1.96 -49.63
C TRP A 558 33.03 -3.20 -48.79
N THR A 559 33.60 -4.29 -49.27
CA THR A 559 33.70 -5.59 -48.59
C THR A 559 34.94 -5.58 -47.69
N PRO A 560 34.89 -5.97 -46.47
CA PRO A 560 36.12 -6.28 -45.71
C PRO A 560 36.50 -7.73 -45.90
N THR A 561 37.75 -7.88 -46.25
CA THR A 561 38.51 -9.13 -46.42
C THR A 561 38.72 -9.81 -45.06
N ARG A 562 38.42 -11.07 -45.03
CA ARG A 562 38.79 -12.01 -43.97
C ARG A 562 40.33 -12.10 -43.91
N THR A 563 40.90 -12.02 -42.68
CA THR A 563 42.22 -12.54 -42.38
C THR A 563 42.14 -13.57 -41.27
N ALA A 564 42.78 -14.68 -41.55
CA ALA A 564 42.69 -15.92 -40.82
C ALA A 564 43.40 -15.91 -39.46
N THR A 565 42.91 -16.79 -38.62
CA THR A 565 43.37 -17.33 -37.35
C THR A 565 44.84 -17.85 -37.45
N PRO A 566 45.56 -17.89 -36.35
CA PRO A 566 46.24 -19.13 -36.01
C PRO A 566 45.85 -19.67 -34.63
N THR A 567 45.59 -20.96 -34.64
CA THR A 567 45.49 -21.86 -33.50
C THR A 567 46.88 -22.06 -32.86
N PRO A 568 46.94 -22.11 -31.54
CA PRO A 568 48.07 -22.81 -30.93
C PRO A 568 47.63 -24.13 -30.29
N THR A 569 48.45 -25.04 -30.54
CA THR A 569 48.60 -26.43 -30.21
C THR A 569 48.56 -26.72 -28.71
N ALA A 570 47.97 -27.88 -28.42
CA ALA A 570 48.00 -28.54 -27.14
C ALA A 570 49.41 -28.97 -26.71
N THR A 571 49.68 -28.90 -25.41
CA THR A 571 50.77 -29.70 -24.81
C THR A 571 50.38 -30.15 -23.40
N SER A 572 50.11 -31.42 -23.34
CA SER A 572 50.36 -32.46 -22.34
C SER A 572 50.40 -32.14 -20.84
N THR A 573 49.54 -32.87 -20.15
CA THR A 573 49.59 -33.35 -18.76
C THR A 573 50.96 -33.98 -18.36
N PRO A 574 51.31 -33.96 -17.08
CA PRO A 574 51.48 -35.23 -16.43
C PRO A 574 50.69 -35.42 -15.12
N THR A 575 50.10 -36.55 -15.05
CA THR A 575 49.58 -37.29 -13.87
C THR A 575 50.75 -37.67 -12.95
N MET A 576 50.59 -37.48 -11.65
CA MET A 576 51.25 -38.30 -10.60
C MET A 576 50.36 -38.37 -9.37
N THR A 577 49.85 -39.51 -9.09
CA THR A 577 49.51 -40.07 -7.78
C THR A 577 50.71 -40.90 -7.33
N PRO A 578 51.09 -41.09 -6.09
CA PRO A 578 50.35 -41.92 -5.15
C PRO A 578 50.47 -41.55 -3.63
N THR A 579 49.46 -41.97 -2.90
CA THR A 579 49.45 -42.73 -1.67
C THR A 579 50.54 -42.52 -0.58
N HIS A 580 50.12 -42.23 0.61
CA HIS A 580 50.40 -43.05 1.83
C HIS A 580 49.67 -42.50 3.05
N THR A 581 48.85 -43.38 3.64
CA THR A 581 48.46 -43.39 5.06
C THR A 581 49.65 -43.84 5.88
N PRO A 582 49.85 -43.42 7.12
CA PRO A 582 49.59 -44.31 8.20
C PRO A 582 48.88 -43.74 9.44
N THR A 583 48.14 -44.62 10.04
CA THR A 583 47.58 -44.78 11.37
C THR A 583 48.63 -44.55 12.49
N ALA A 584 48.20 -43.91 13.58
CA ALA A 584 48.53 -44.29 14.96
C ALA A 584 47.66 -43.56 15.99
N THR A 585 46.88 -44.27 16.73
CA THR A 585 46.46 -44.02 18.09
C THR A 585 47.59 -44.47 19.05
N PRO A 586 47.79 -44.04 20.28
CA PRO A 586 46.79 -44.14 21.35
C PRO A 586 46.91 -43.13 22.50
N SER A 587 45.81 -43.05 23.25
CA SER A 587 45.66 -43.11 24.74
C SER A 587 46.50 -42.20 25.68
N ALA A 588 45.79 -41.46 26.56
CA ALA A 588 45.85 -41.70 28.00
C ALA A 588 44.96 -40.73 28.78
N THR A 589 44.16 -41.32 29.58
CA THR A 589 43.43 -41.06 30.80
C THR A 589 44.09 -40.02 31.75
N ALA A 590 43.24 -39.16 32.34
CA ALA A 590 43.36 -38.78 33.76
C ALA A 590 42.02 -38.32 34.31
N THR A 591 41.49 -39.09 35.21
CA THR A 591 40.40 -38.94 36.17
C THR A 591 40.80 -37.99 37.31
N TRP A 592 39.87 -37.12 37.72
CA TRP A 592 39.70 -36.76 39.15
C TRP A 592 38.31 -36.19 39.38
N THR A 593 37.55 -36.95 40.22
CA THR A 593 36.35 -36.51 40.95
C THR A 593 36.82 -36.02 42.34
N PRO A 594 36.09 -35.16 43.07
CA PRO A 594 35.10 -35.68 43.99
C PRO A 594 33.82 -34.85 44.20
N THR A 595 32.79 -35.59 44.57
CA THR A 595 31.52 -35.20 45.20
C THR A 595 31.76 -34.78 46.69
N PRO A 596 30.84 -34.08 47.42
CA PRO A 596 29.64 -34.73 47.89
C PRO A 596 28.36 -33.86 48.01
N THR A 597 27.19 -34.43 47.72
CA THR A 597 26.09 -34.90 48.63
C THR A 597 25.31 -33.84 49.44
N SER A 598 24.03 -33.73 49.21
CA SER A 598 22.95 -34.12 50.10
C SER A 598 21.57 -33.89 49.48
N THR A 599 20.83 -34.91 49.33
CA THR A 599 19.63 -35.44 49.99
C THR A 599 18.29 -34.85 49.51
N ALA A 600 17.68 -35.54 48.70
CA ALA A 600 16.47 -36.37 48.61
C ALA A 600 15.12 -35.72 49.03
N THR A 601 14.16 -35.80 48.14
CA THR A 601 12.88 -36.49 48.39
C THR A 601 12.21 -36.85 47.08
N ALA A 602 11.79 -38.08 46.97
CA ALA A 602 11.21 -38.74 45.81
C ALA A 602 9.73 -38.42 45.67
N THR A 603 9.26 -38.34 44.45
CA THR A 603 7.91 -38.82 44.09
C THR A 603 7.86 -39.25 42.63
N ALA A 604 7.17 -40.33 42.44
CA ALA A 604 7.10 -41.31 41.39
C ALA A 604 7.09 -40.86 39.94
N THR A 605 7.87 -41.55 39.14
CA THR A 605 7.98 -41.65 37.72
C THR A 605 6.82 -42.42 37.09
N LEU A 606 6.17 -41.89 36.09
CA LEU A 606 5.56 -42.70 35.06
C LEU A 606 6.34 -42.45 33.77
N ILE A 607 7.03 -43.49 33.35
CA ILE A 607 7.75 -43.57 32.08
C ILE A 607 6.72 -43.82 30.99
N SER A 608 6.58 -42.87 30.08
CA SER A 608 6.03 -43.15 28.76
C SER A 608 7.13 -42.90 27.72
N THR A 609 7.49 -43.96 27.05
CA THR A 609 8.42 -44.02 25.95
C THR A 609 7.87 -43.12 24.82
N ALA A 610 8.46 -41.94 24.63
CA ALA A 610 8.21 -41.15 23.47
C ALA A 610 9.09 -41.64 22.33
N THR A 611 8.46 -42.26 21.35
CA THR A 611 9.05 -42.48 20.02
C THR A 611 9.35 -41.12 19.43
N ALA A 612 10.60 -40.87 19.08
CA ALA A 612 11.01 -39.64 18.42
C ALA A 612 10.34 -39.57 17.05
N LEU A 613 9.33 -38.74 16.95
CA LEU A 613 8.78 -38.30 15.68
C LEU A 613 9.79 -37.32 15.07
N SER A 614 10.33 -37.67 13.91
CA SER A 614 11.21 -36.78 13.16
C SER A 614 10.54 -35.44 12.97
N THR A 615 11.12 -34.41 13.54
CA THR A 615 10.76 -33.03 13.25
C THR A 615 11.07 -32.75 11.78
N ALA A 616 10.07 -32.82 10.93
CA ALA A 616 10.15 -32.21 9.61
C ALA A 616 10.32 -30.70 9.80
N THR A 617 11.48 -30.21 9.40
CA THR A 617 11.73 -28.77 9.29
C THR A 617 10.59 -28.18 8.46
N PRO A 618 9.92 -27.10 8.89
CA PRO A 618 8.90 -26.45 8.06
C PRO A 618 9.56 -26.02 6.76
N ALA A 619 8.99 -26.41 5.64
CA ALA A 619 9.42 -25.93 4.33
C ALA A 619 9.30 -24.41 4.29
N PRO A 620 10.18 -23.71 3.57
CA PRO A 620 10.12 -22.26 3.46
C PRO A 620 8.76 -21.85 2.90
N THR A 621 8.15 -20.90 3.55
CA THR A 621 6.87 -20.31 3.19
C THR A 621 6.96 -19.73 1.79
N VAL A 622 6.29 -20.34 0.85
CA VAL A 622 6.04 -19.73 -0.46
C VAL A 622 4.78 -18.93 -0.30
N THR A 623 4.90 -17.64 -0.12
CA THR A 623 3.83 -16.74 -0.52
C THR A 623 3.73 -16.89 -2.03
N PRO A 624 2.65 -17.40 -2.60
CA PRO A 624 2.51 -17.41 -4.03
C PRO A 624 2.10 -16.00 -4.48
N THR A 625 3.08 -15.15 -4.62
CA THR A 625 3.07 -14.31 -5.78
C THR A 625 3.33 -15.29 -6.91
N PRO A 626 2.46 -15.39 -7.93
CA PRO A 626 2.85 -16.12 -9.11
C PRO A 626 4.21 -15.58 -9.47
N SER A 627 5.22 -16.41 -9.40
CA SER A 627 6.53 -16.08 -9.86
C SER A 627 6.39 -15.91 -11.36
N GLY A 628 5.95 -14.72 -11.79
CA GLY A 628 6.27 -14.27 -13.11
C GLY A 628 7.79 -14.32 -13.15
N SER A 629 8.35 -15.32 -13.76
CA SER A 629 9.79 -15.35 -13.99
C SER A 629 10.11 -14.06 -14.74
N VAL A 630 11.00 -13.27 -14.19
CA VAL A 630 11.46 -12.03 -14.79
C VAL A 630 11.92 -12.39 -16.21
N GLY A 631 11.08 -12.08 -17.23
CA GLY A 631 11.41 -12.32 -18.62
C GLY A 631 10.47 -13.19 -19.44
N ASN A 632 9.36 -13.73 -18.90
CA ASN A 632 8.40 -14.45 -19.74
C ASN A 632 7.70 -13.48 -20.70
N THR A 633 7.68 -13.88 -21.96
CA THR A 633 6.87 -13.21 -22.99
C THR A 633 5.65 -14.06 -23.26
N TYR A 634 4.48 -13.46 -23.09
CA TYR A 634 3.19 -14.10 -23.35
C TYR A 634 2.70 -13.77 -24.75
N LYS A 635 2.20 -14.76 -25.47
CA LYS A 635 1.40 -14.55 -26.67
C LYS A 635 0.07 -13.91 -26.26
N VAL A 636 -0.31 -12.80 -26.88
CA VAL A 636 -1.58 -12.14 -26.66
C VAL A 636 -2.64 -12.82 -27.52
N ILE A 637 -3.67 -13.36 -26.92
CA ILE A 637 -4.80 -14.01 -27.60
C ILE A 637 -6.08 -13.22 -27.29
N ARG A 638 -6.69 -12.72 -28.36
CA ARG A 638 -7.85 -11.84 -28.28
C ARG A 638 -9.13 -12.66 -28.27
N VAL A 639 -9.91 -12.52 -27.23
CA VAL A 639 -11.24 -13.09 -27.15
C VAL A 639 -12.23 -12.10 -27.76
N THR A 640 -12.72 -12.43 -28.95
CA THR A 640 -13.62 -11.62 -29.77
C THR A 640 -14.97 -12.28 -30.02
N SER A 641 -15.13 -13.51 -29.53
CA SER A 641 -16.33 -14.30 -29.67
C SER A 641 -16.83 -14.84 -28.33
N LEU A 642 -18.14 -14.83 -28.12
CA LEU A 642 -18.81 -15.42 -26.96
C LEU A 642 -19.19 -16.90 -27.18
N GLY A 643 -18.81 -17.48 -28.30
CA GLY A 643 -18.99 -18.91 -28.55
C GLY A 643 -18.19 -19.78 -27.60
N ASP A 644 -18.59 -21.02 -27.42
CA ASP A 644 -17.86 -21.97 -26.57
C ASP A 644 -16.61 -22.54 -27.26
N SER A 645 -16.58 -22.60 -28.60
CA SER A 645 -15.48 -23.19 -29.36
C SER A 645 -15.21 -22.42 -30.67
N GLY A 646 -14.03 -22.66 -31.25
CA GLY A 646 -13.57 -22.02 -32.48
C GLY A 646 -12.66 -20.84 -32.22
N SER A 647 -12.10 -20.27 -33.26
CA SER A 647 -11.13 -19.16 -33.20
C SER A 647 -11.73 -17.92 -32.55
N GLY A 648 -10.93 -17.25 -31.73
CA GLY A 648 -11.34 -16.05 -31.03
C GLY A 648 -12.24 -16.27 -29.81
N THR A 649 -12.46 -17.53 -29.39
CA THR A 649 -13.18 -17.85 -28.16
C THR A 649 -12.25 -17.95 -26.96
N LEU A 650 -12.79 -17.90 -25.75
CA LEU A 650 -12.01 -18.13 -24.55
C LEU A 650 -11.40 -19.54 -24.49
N ARG A 651 -12.16 -20.55 -24.92
CA ARG A 651 -11.65 -21.94 -24.99
C ARG A 651 -10.45 -22.05 -25.93
N ASP A 652 -10.47 -21.36 -27.06
CA ASP A 652 -9.33 -21.33 -27.99
C ASP A 652 -8.09 -20.75 -27.29
N CYS A 653 -8.23 -19.67 -26.54
CA CYS A 653 -7.11 -19.12 -25.76
C CYS A 653 -6.62 -20.09 -24.68
N VAL A 654 -7.53 -20.64 -23.89
CA VAL A 654 -7.18 -21.52 -22.75
C VAL A 654 -6.47 -22.80 -23.21
N SER A 655 -6.85 -23.36 -24.37
CA SER A 655 -6.30 -24.63 -24.90
C SER A 655 -4.93 -24.50 -25.56
N GLN A 656 -4.41 -23.28 -25.76
CA GLN A 656 -3.05 -23.11 -26.31
C GLN A 656 -1.98 -23.64 -25.36
N THR A 657 -0.85 -24.10 -25.90
CA THR A 657 0.24 -24.70 -25.11
C THR A 657 1.41 -23.78 -24.81
N VAL A 658 1.45 -22.62 -25.44
CA VAL A 658 2.49 -21.59 -25.23
C VAL A 658 2.14 -20.67 -24.03
N PRO A 659 3.10 -19.97 -23.42
CA PRO A 659 2.81 -18.89 -22.50
C PRO A 659 1.87 -17.88 -23.15
N ARG A 660 0.72 -17.58 -22.53
CA ARG A 660 -0.34 -16.79 -23.16
C ARG A 660 -1.14 -15.98 -22.18
N VAL A 661 -1.65 -14.86 -22.68
CA VAL A 661 -2.64 -14.03 -22.00
C VAL A 661 -3.89 -13.93 -22.87
N CYS A 662 -5.05 -14.25 -22.28
CA CYS A 662 -6.36 -14.05 -22.87
C CYS A 662 -6.83 -12.64 -22.50
N ILE A 663 -6.96 -11.75 -23.46
CA ILE A 663 -7.58 -10.44 -23.31
C ILE A 663 -8.93 -10.40 -24.01
N PHE A 664 -9.86 -9.62 -23.51
CA PHE A 664 -11.24 -9.60 -24.02
C PHE A 664 -11.55 -8.30 -24.74
N GLU A 665 -11.84 -8.39 -26.03
CA GLU A 665 -12.34 -7.28 -26.84
C GLU A 665 -13.87 -7.28 -26.96
N ILE A 666 -14.53 -8.16 -26.22
CA ILE A 666 -15.97 -8.33 -26.16
C ILE A 666 -16.42 -8.52 -24.71
N SER A 667 -17.62 -8.06 -24.37
CA SER A 667 -18.33 -8.43 -23.14
C SER A 667 -19.56 -9.26 -23.45
N GLY A 668 -20.01 -10.03 -22.46
CA GLY A 668 -21.21 -10.82 -22.62
C GLY A 668 -21.19 -12.14 -21.89
N ARG A 669 -22.16 -13.00 -22.19
CA ARG A 669 -22.30 -14.33 -21.60
C ARG A 669 -21.69 -15.40 -22.52
N ILE A 670 -20.72 -16.15 -21.98
CA ILE A 670 -20.15 -17.35 -22.59
C ILE A 670 -20.88 -18.56 -21.98
N LYS A 671 -21.63 -19.33 -22.79
CA LYS A 671 -22.30 -20.52 -22.35
C LYS A 671 -21.48 -21.75 -22.72
N LEU A 672 -20.97 -22.45 -21.71
CA LEU A 672 -20.10 -23.60 -21.90
C LEU A 672 -20.93 -24.88 -22.13
N SER A 673 -20.42 -25.76 -22.98
CA SER A 673 -20.91 -27.15 -23.16
C SER A 673 -20.22 -28.11 -22.19
N ASP A 674 -19.00 -27.76 -21.73
CA ASP A 674 -18.24 -28.48 -20.71
C ASP A 674 -17.19 -27.51 -20.10
N ASP A 675 -16.57 -27.90 -18.98
CA ASP A 675 -15.55 -27.08 -18.30
C ASP A 675 -14.44 -26.64 -19.26
N LEU A 676 -13.88 -25.46 -18.97
CA LEU A 676 -12.65 -24.95 -19.58
C LEU A 676 -11.46 -25.66 -18.94
N LEU A 677 -10.88 -26.62 -19.64
CA LEU A 677 -9.75 -27.40 -19.16
C LEU A 677 -8.45 -26.66 -19.39
N VAL A 678 -7.71 -26.38 -18.30
CA VAL A 678 -6.39 -25.73 -18.31
C VAL A 678 -5.33 -26.80 -18.05
N GLU A 679 -4.67 -27.25 -19.13
CA GLU A 679 -3.66 -28.32 -19.10
C GLU A 679 -2.23 -27.80 -19.24
N SER A 680 -2.06 -26.64 -19.87
CA SER A 680 -0.74 -26.07 -20.15
C SER A 680 -0.45 -24.88 -19.25
N PRO A 681 0.76 -24.78 -18.68
CA PRO A 681 1.13 -23.72 -17.74
C PRO A 681 1.29 -22.35 -18.39
N ASN A 682 1.60 -21.35 -17.58
CA ASN A 682 1.81 -19.96 -17.97
C ASN A 682 0.61 -19.36 -18.70
N LEU A 683 -0.56 -19.46 -18.07
CA LEU A 683 -1.81 -18.87 -18.54
C LEU A 683 -2.21 -17.67 -17.68
N ILE A 684 -2.51 -16.55 -18.33
CA ILE A 684 -3.19 -15.41 -17.72
C ILE A 684 -4.53 -15.18 -18.42
N VAL A 685 -5.62 -15.13 -17.66
CA VAL A 685 -6.95 -14.76 -18.16
C VAL A 685 -7.32 -13.41 -17.54
N ALA A 686 -7.27 -12.35 -18.34
CA ALA A 686 -7.40 -10.97 -17.89
C ALA A 686 -8.81 -10.43 -18.16
N GLY A 687 -9.79 -10.81 -17.33
CA GLY A 687 -11.19 -10.42 -17.47
C GLY A 687 -11.45 -8.92 -17.34
N GLN A 688 -10.60 -8.17 -16.63
CA GLN A 688 -10.68 -6.72 -16.52
C GLN A 688 -10.56 -6.01 -17.87
N THR A 689 -9.94 -6.62 -18.87
CA THR A 689 -9.82 -6.06 -20.20
C THR A 689 -11.15 -6.05 -20.98
N ALA A 690 -12.14 -6.83 -20.57
CA ALA A 690 -13.46 -6.84 -21.20
C ALA A 690 -14.15 -5.46 -21.04
N PRO A 691 -14.84 -4.96 -22.06
CA PRO A 691 -15.70 -3.79 -21.90
C PRO A 691 -16.83 -4.07 -20.88
N SER A 692 -17.43 -3.03 -20.31
CA SER A 692 -18.62 -3.17 -19.44
C SER A 692 -19.73 -3.96 -20.15
N PRO A 693 -20.46 -4.84 -19.47
CA PRO A 693 -20.39 -5.20 -18.06
C PRO A 693 -19.46 -6.38 -17.74
N GLY A 694 -18.49 -6.70 -18.60
CA GLY A 694 -17.54 -7.78 -18.38
C GLY A 694 -18.00 -9.14 -18.97
N ILE A 695 -17.34 -10.20 -18.54
CA ILE A 695 -17.58 -11.56 -19.00
C ILE A 695 -18.30 -12.38 -17.93
N MET A 696 -19.40 -13.00 -18.31
CA MET A 696 -20.11 -14.00 -17.52
C MET A 696 -19.96 -15.38 -18.15
N ILE A 697 -19.42 -16.34 -17.43
CA ILE A 697 -19.27 -17.74 -17.85
C ILE A 697 -20.35 -18.56 -17.14
N THR A 698 -21.08 -19.40 -17.90
CA THR A 698 -22.20 -20.19 -17.40
C THR A 698 -22.13 -21.65 -17.86
N ASN A 699 -22.88 -22.54 -17.18
CA ASN A 699 -23.04 -23.94 -17.48
C ASN A 699 -21.80 -24.82 -17.26
N GLY A 700 -20.76 -24.27 -16.73
CA GLY A 700 -19.48 -24.91 -16.39
C GLY A 700 -18.57 -23.91 -15.71
N GLY A 701 -17.29 -24.21 -15.64
CA GLY A 701 -16.27 -23.38 -15.02
C GLY A 701 -14.87 -23.70 -15.51
N PHE A 702 -13.87 -23.39 -14.70
CA PHE A 702 -12.48 -23.73 -14.98
C PHE A 702 -12.09 -25.02 -14.25
N LYS A 703 -11.45 -25.94 -14.99
CA LYS A 703 -10.76 -27.11 -14.44
C LYS A 703 -9.27 -26.98 -14.69
N ILE A 704 -8.50 -26.70 -13.64
CA ILE A 704 -7.07 -26.41 -13.69
C ILE A 704 -6.29 -27.63 -13.18
N ILE A 705 -5.41 -28.18 -14.03
CA ILE A 705 -4.59 -29.36 -13.72
C ILE A 705 -3.09 -29.12 -13.94
N THR A 706 -2.70 -27.86 -14.04
CA THR A 706 -1.33 -27.42 -14.32
C THR A 706 -0.95 -26.24 -13.42
N HIS A 707 0.24 -25.70 -13.58
CA HIS A 707 0.83 -24.67 -12.74
C HIS A 707 0.97 -23.30 -13.45
N ASP A 708 1.31 -22.24 -12.70
CA ASP A 708 1.51 -20.87 -13.17
C ASP A 708 0.29 -20.34 -13.94
N VAL A 709 -0.86 -20.35 -13.25
CA VAL A 709 -2.16 -19.92 -13.80
C VAL A 709 -2.69 -18.72 -13.01
N ARG A 710 -3.06 -17.66 -13.72
CA ARG A 710 -3.68 -16.47 -13.16
C ARG A 710 -5.01 -16.21 -13.86
N ILE A 711 -6.12 -16.16 -13.11
CA ILE A 711 -7.46 -15.87 -13.63
C ILE A 711 -8.05 -14.71 -12.83
N GLU A 712 -8.45 -13.66 -13.51
CA GLU A 712 -8.93 -12.44 -12.88
C GLU A 712 -10.18 -11.87 -13.52
N HIS A 713 -11.03 -11.22 -12.70
CA HIS A 713 -12.13 -10.35 -13.11
C HIS A 713 -13.19 -11.02 -14.02
N LEU A 714 -13.60 -12.24 -13.67
CA LEU A 714 -14.64 -12.98 -14.37
C LEU A 714 -15.80 -13.33 -13.43
N ALA A 715 -17.01 -13.27 -13.94
CA ALA A 715 -18.18 -13.80 -13.29
C ALA A 715 -18.40 -15.28 -13.73
N LEU A 716 -18.13 -16.21 -12.81
CA LEU A 716 -18.26 -17.65 -13.02
C LEU A 716 -19.56 -18.11 -12.36
N ARG A 717 -20.61 -18.26 -13.13
CA ARG A 717 -21.95 -18.58 -12.65
C ARG A 717 -22.40 -19.90 -13.27
N SER A 718 -22.02 -21.02 -12.66
CA SER A 718 -22.20 -22.35 -13.22
C SER A 718 -23.66 -22.68 -13.54
N GLY A 719 -24.55 -22.43 -12.57
CA GLY A 719 -26.01 -22.51 -12.79
C GLY A 719 -26.59 -23.89 -12.97
N ASP A 720 -27.92 -23.96 -13.12
CA ASP A 720 -28.75 -25.16 -13.13
C ASP A 720 -29.44 -25.40 -14.48
N ASP A 721 -28.95 -24.84 -15.57
CA ASP A 721 -29.41 -25.19 -16.93
C ASP A 721 -29.25 -26.72 -17.19
N ALA A 722 -30.10 -27.31 -18.02
CA ALA A 722 -29.99 -28.72 -18.39
C ALA A 722 -28.71 -29.03 -19.18
N GLU A 723 -28.18 -28.06 -19.90
CA GLU A 723 -26.99 -28.16 -20.74
C GLU A 723 -25.73 -27.78 -19.97
N GLY A 724 -24.54 -28.18 -20.43
CA GLY A 724 -23.23 -27.85 -19.84
C GLY A 724 -22.60 -29.02 -19.12
N THR A 725 -21.60 -28.74 -18.28
CA THR A 725 -20.93 -29.77 -17.45
C THR A 725 -21.94 -30.56 -16.63
N ASP A 726 -21.73 -31.86 -16.50
CA ASP A 726 -22.58 -32.74 -15.70
C ASP A 726 -22.89 -32.15 -14.33
N PRO A 727 -24.16 -32.02 -13.94
CA PRO A 727 -24.56 -31.40 -12.66
C PRO A 727 -23.80 -31.95 -11.44
N GLN A 728 -23.43 -33.24 -11.44
CA GLN A 728 -22.65 -33.86 -10.36
C GLN A 728 -21.26 -33.21 -10.18
N TYR A 729 -20.72 -32.60 -11.25
CA TYR A 729 -19.38 -32.02 -11.27
C TYR A 729 -19.38 -30.53 -11.57
N ARG A 730 -20.55 -29.90 -11.68
CA ARG A 730 -20.69 -28.51 -12.10
C ARG A 730 -20.30 -27.55 -11.00
N ARG A 731 -19.14 -26.88 -11.20
CA ARG A 731 -18.49 -25.95 -10.30
C ARG A 731 -17.99 -24.72 -11.03
N SER A 732 -17.81 -23.60 -10.32
CA SER A 732 -17.17 -22.41 -10.91
C SER A 732 -15.68 -22.63 -11.14
N VAL A 733 -14.96 -23.25 -10.16
CA VAL A 733 -13.54 -23.56 -10.29
C VAL A 733 -13.23 -24.91 -9.65
N LYS A 734 -12.45 -25.72 -10.35
CA LYS A 734 -11.80 -26.92 -9.82
C LYS A 734 -10.30 -26.88 -10.09
N VAL A 735 -9.49 -26.96 -9.02
CA VAL A 735 -8.03 -27.13 -9.10
C VAL A 735 -7.70 -28.54 -8.70
N GLN A 736 -7.00 -29.32 -9.54
CA GLN A 736 -6.84 -30.75 -9.30
C GLN A 736 -5.46 -31.29 -9.67
N GLY A 737 -4.93 -32.15 -8.77
CA GLY A 737 -3.73 -32.97 -8.99
C GLY A 737 -2.45 -32.31 -8.55
N SER A 738 -1.39 -33.11 -8.34
CA SER A 738 -0.09 -32.63 -7.84
C SER A 738 0.70 -31.73 -8.80
N SER A 739 0.30 -31.68 -10.06
CA SER A 739 0.85 -30.74 -11.03
C SER A 739 0.22 -29.33 -10.94
N ALA A 740 -0.88 -29.18 -10.20
CA ALA A 740 -1.57 -27.91 -10.06
C ALA A 740 -0.93 -27.10 -8.92
N ALA A 741 -0.13 -26.11 -9.31
CA ALA A 741 0.63 -25.27 -8.38
C ALA A 741 0.72 -23.80 -8.85
N SER A 742 1.07 -22.88 -7.94
CA SER A 742 1.25 -21.45 -8.28
C SER A 742 0.03 -20.85 -9.00
N ILE A 743 -1.14 -20.93 -8.37
CA ILE A 743 -2.40 -20.51 -8.98
C ILE A 743 -2.95 -19.28 -8.25
N LEU A 744 -3.24 -18.22 -9.01
CA LEU A 744 -3.92 -17.02 -8.50
C LEU A 744 -5.31 -16.89 -9.11
N LEU A 745 -6.32 -16.86 -8.24
CA LEU A 745 -7.70 -16.54 -8.54
C LEU A 745 -8.05 -15.22 -7.85
N LYS A 746 -8.15 -14.13 -8.62
CA LYS A 746 -8.35 -12.79 -8.06
C LYS A 746 -9.59 -12.14 -8.63
N ASN A 747 -10.39 -11.48 -7.79
CA ASN A 747 -11.57 -10.75 -8.22
C ASN A 747 -12.50 -11.60 -9.13
N LEU A 748 -12.85 -12.78 -8.66
CA LEU A 748 -13.82 -13.64 -9.32
C LEU A 748 -15.18 -13.53 -8.60
N SER A 749 -16.26 -13.71 -9.35
CA SER A 749 -17.60 -13.93 -8.79
C SER A 749 -18.02 -15.34 -9.06
N MET A 750 -17.70 -16.26 -8.16
CA MET A 750 -18.02 -17.68 -8.22
C MET A 750 -19.37 -17.93 -7.55
N SER A 751 -20.39 -18.24 -8.35
CA SER A 751 -21.76 -18.45 -7.84
C SER A 751 -22.47 -19.56 -8.55
N TRP A 752 -23.52 -20.06 -7.89
CA TRP A 752 -24.50 -20.99 -8.45
C TRP A 752 -23.89 -22.31 -8.87
N GLY A 753 -22.82 -22.75 -8.21
CA GLY A 753 -22.31 -24.10 -8.36
C GLY A 753 -23.35 -25.13 -7.89
N VAL A 754 -23.62 -26.16 -8.72
CA VAL A 754 -24.60 -27.22 -8.40
C VAL A 754 -24.00 -28.20 -7.38
N ASP A 755 -22.73 -28.58 -7.53
CA ASP A 755 -22.01 -29.37 -6.52
C ASP A 755 -21.33 -28.45 -5.49
N SER A 756 -20.53 -27.53 -5.95
CA SER A 756 -19.78 -26.57 -5.13
C SER A 756 -19.42 -25.34 -5.97
N ASN A 757 -19.14 -24.22 -5.32
CA ASN A 757 -18.58 -23.08 -6.06
C ASN A 757 -17.10 -23.31 -6.39
N MET A 758 -16.31 -23.86 -5.44
CA MET A 758 -14.88 -24.14 -5.68
C MET A 758 -14.44 -25.43 -4.98
N VAL A 759 -13.53 -26.16 -5.63
CA VAL A 759 -12.89 -27.36 -5.07
C VAL A 759 -11.40 -27.38 -5.41
N THR A 760 -10.55 -27.68 -4.40
CA THR A 760 -9.21 -28.24 -4.64
C THR A 760 -9.24 -29.73 -4.39
N ALA A 761 -8.56 -30.55 -5.19
CA ALA A 761 -8.56 -32.01 -5.08
C ALA A 761 -7.19 -32.61 -5.39
N GLY A 762 -6.72 -33.52 -4.52
CA GLY A 762 -5.37 -34.06 -4.58
C GLY A 762 -4.32 -33.04 -4.15
N ALA A 763 -3.08 -33.41 -4.11
CA ALA A 763 -1.95 -32.65 -3.54
C ALA A 763 -1.61 -31.37 -4.36
N VAL A 764 -2.56 -30.42 -4.45
CA VAL A 764 -2.35 -29.12 -5.07
C VAL A 764 -1.45 -28.25 -4.19
N GLU A 765 -0.68 -27.33 -4.79
CA GLU A 765 0.25 -26.50 -4.05
C GLU A 765 0.11 -25.01 -4.41
N ALA A 766 0.24 -24.13 -3.42
CA ALA A 766 0.31 -22.68 -3.61
C ALA A 766 -0.86 -22.11 -4.42
N VAL A 767 -2.10 -22.26 -3.92
CA VAL A 767 -3.32 -21.71 -4.51
C VAL A 767 -3.79 -20.50 -3.70
N THR A 768 -3.85 -19.34 -4.32
CA THR A 768 -4.37 -18.12 -3.70
C THR A 768 -5.69 -17.71 -4.32
N VAL A 769 -6.70 -17.52 -3.47
CA VAL A 769 -8.00 -16.95 -3.82
C VAL A 769 -8.18 -15.66 -3.07
N ARG A 770 -8.32 -14.54 -3.77
CA ARG A 770 -8.45 -13.25 -3.09
C ARG A 770 -9.43 -12.30 -3.76
N ASP A 771 -9.96 -11.39 -2.95
CA ASP A 771 -10.83 -10.31 -3.38
C ASP A 771 -12.03 -10.82 -4.22
N SER A 772 -12.54 -12.02 -3.91
CA SER A 772 -13.54 -12.71 -4.71
C SER A 772 -14.88 -12.88 -3.97
N ILE A 773 -15.96 -12.94 -4.70
CA ILE A 773 -17.27 -13.38 -4.20
C ILE A 773 -17.39 -14.88 -4.45
N ILE A 774 -17.69 -15.65 -3.41
CA ILE A 774 -17.98 -17.10 -3.46
C ILE A 774 -19.34 -17.29 -2.80
N ALA A 775 -20.42 -17.25 -3.60
CA ALA A 775 -21.73 -17.07 -3.01
C ALA A 775 -22.80 -17.93 -3.67
N GLU A 776 -23.89 -18.17 -2.92
CA GLU A 776 -25.13 -18.77 -3.41
C GLU A 776 -24.90 -20.07 -4.18
N ALA A 777 -24.05 -20.98 -3.69
CA ALA A 777 -24.06 -22.35 -4.18
C ALA A 777 -25.48 -22.92 -4.06
N LEU A 778 -25.98 -23.53 -5.15
CA LEU A 778 -27.36 -23.95 -5.21
C LEU A 778 -27.62 -25.15 -4.29
N TYR A 779 -28.60 -25.01 -3.39
CA TYR A 779 -28.84 -26.01 -2.34
C TYR A 779 -29.70 -27.19 -2.84
N ASP A 780 -31.01 -26.99 -3.08
CA ASP A 780 -31.90 -28.01 -3.58
C ASP A 780 -32.14 -27.83 -5.10
N SER A 781 -31.16 -28.26 -5.87
CA SER A 781 -31.07 -28.02 -7.30
C SER A 781 -31.01 -29.32 -8.09
N ILE A 782 -30.48 -29.29 -9.31
CA ILE A 782 -30.40 -30.42 -10.23
C ILE A 782 -29.33 -31.47 -9.92
N HIS A 783 -28.68 -31.42 -8.78
CA HIS A 783 -27.63 -32.38 -8.41
C HIS A 783 -28.23 -33.79 -8.20
N PRO A 784 -27.69 -34.83 -8.88
CA PRO A 784 -28.32 -36.16 -8.86
C PRO A 784 -28.34 -36.87 -7.51
N LEU A 785 -27.48 -36.45 -6.57
CA LEU A 785 -27.44 -37.00 -5.22
C LEU A 785 -28.18 -36.12 -4.19
N GLY A 786 -29.09 -35.26 -4.62
CA GLY A 786 -29.89 -34.38 -3.76
C GLY A 786 -29.16 -33.10 -3.31
N PRO A 787 -29.68 -32.39 -2.31
CA PRO A 787 -29.25 -31.04 -1.93
C PRO A 787 -27.76 -30.93 -1.62
N ARG A 788 -27.14 -29.84 -2.05
CA ARG A 788 -25.69 -29.54 -1.86
C ARG A 788 -25.44 -28.17 -1.24
N GLY A 789 -25.46 -27.09 -2.00
CA GLY A 789 -25.21 -25.72 -1.55
C GLY A 789 -23.79 -25.50 -1.00
N ASN A 790 -22.79 -26.20 -1.52
CA ASN A 790 -21.42 -26.17 -0.97
C ASN A 790 -20.64 -24.95 -1.48
N GLY A 791 -20.02 -24.20 -0.59
CA GLY A 791 -19.10 -23.10 -0.94
C GLY A 791 -17.77 -23.62 -1.46
N VAL A 792 -16.85 -23.98 -0.56
CA VAL A 792 -15.47 -24.38 -0.91
C VAL A 792 -15.03 -25.65 -0.20
N LEU A 793 -14.41 -26.54 -0.96
CA LEU A 793 -13.68 -27.70 -0.40
C LEU A 793 -12.19 -27.56 -0.68
N VAL A 794 -11.37 -27.56 0.37
CA VAL A 794 -9.93 -27.80 0.30
C VAL A 794 -9.70 -29.29 0.56
N GLY A 795 -9.37 -30.01 -0.49
CA GLY A 795 -9.21 -31.48 -0.47
C GLY A 795 -7.89 -31.89 0.17
N GLU A 796 -7.82 -33.19 0.48
CA GLU A 796 -6.65 -33.78 1.15
C GLU A 796 -5.34 -33.56 0.39
N GLY A 797 -4.27 -33.36 1.14
CA GLY A 797 -2.92 -33.16 0.63
C GLY A 797 -2.64 -31.76 0.05
N ALA A 798 -3.63 -30.85 0.06
CA ALA A 798 -3.45 -29.49 -0.45
C ALA A 798 -2.55 -28.65 0.47
N ARG A 799 -1.58 -27.96 -0.09
CA ARG A 799 -0.54 -27.20 0.61
C ARG A 799 -0.50 -25.73 0.18
N GLY A 800 -0.31 -24.81 1.15
CA GLY A 800 -0.17 -23.39 0.85
C GLY A 800 -1.41 -22.76 0.20
N VAL A 801 -2.62 -23.18 0.63
CA VAL A 801 -3.87 -22.63 0.11
C VAL A 801 -4.25 -21.39 0.93
N VAL A 802 -4.39 -20.24 0.27
CA VAL A 802 -4.66 -18.95 0.92
C VAL A 802 -5.98 -18.37 0.42
N PHE A 803 -6.88 -18.05 1.35
CA PHE A 803 -8.08 -17.26 1.09
C PHE A 803 -7.95 -15.90 1.76
N GLN A 804 -7.91 -14.84 0.98
CA GLN A 804 -7.72 -13.47 1.48
C GLN A 804 -8.74 -12.49 0.90
N GLY A 805 -9.42 -11.74 1.78
CA GLY A 805 -10.30 -10.66 1.34
C GLY A 805 -11.54 -11.11 0.59
N ASN A 806 -12.00 -12.36 0.76
CA ASN A 806 -13.13 -12.90 0.03
C ASN A 806 -14.45 -12.74 0.78
N LEU A 807 -15.54 -12.63 0.03
CA LEU A 807 -16.90 -12.75 0.53
C LEU A 807 -17.42 -14.16 0.24
N LEU A 808 -17.56 -14.98 1.28
CA LEU A 808 -18.28 -16.25 1.23
C LEU A 808 -19.69 -16.02 1.74
N ALA A 809 -20.71 -16.05 0.87
CA ALA A 809 -22.04 -15.63 1.26
C ALA A 809 -23.13 -16.60 0.81
N SER A 810 -24.03 -16.95 1.73
CA SER A 810 -25.22 -17.77 1.46
C SER A 810 -24.90 -19.09 0.75
N ASN A 811 -23.79 -19.70 1.12
CA ASN A 811 -23.53 -21.11 0.83
C ASN A 811 -24.03 -21.94 2.00
N TYR A 812 -24.82 -22.98 1.73
CA TYR A 812 -25.43 -23.80 2.79
C TYR A 812 -24.38 -24.46 3.66
N ASP A 813 -23.34 -25.04 3.04
CA ASP A 813 -22.22 -25.74 3.73
C ASP A 813 -20.86 -25.32 3.14
N ARG A 814 -19.78 -25.70 3.78
CA ARG A 814 -18.38 -25.56 3.34
C ARG A 814 -17.94 -24.11 3.10
N ASN A 815 -18.02 -23.29 4.12
CA ASN A 815 -17.54 -21.88 4.08
C ASN A 815 -16.21 -21.68 4.84
N ILE A 816 -15.20 -22.43 4.70
CA ILE A 816 -14.53 -23.39 3.84
C ILE A 816 -14.46 -24.76 4.57
N ARG A 817 -14.48 -25.87 3.86
CA ARG A 817 -14.17 -27.16 4.44
C ARG A 817 -12.74 -27.55 4.14
N TRP A 818 -11.93 -27.78 5.20
CA TRP A 818 -10.55 -28.23 5.14
C TRP A 818 -10.52 -29.73 5.50
N LYS A 819 -10.10 -30.56 4.56
CA LYS A 819 -9.88 -31.98 4.84
C LYS A 819 -8.56 -32.19 5.56
N TYR A 820 -8.32 -33.40 6.02
CA TYR A 820 -7.06 -33.77 6.65
C TYR A 820 -5.85 -33.55 5.72
N ASP A 821 -4.66 -33.44 6.31
CA ASP A 821 -3.39 -33.21 5.62
C ASP A 821 -3.41 -31.92 4.74
N THR A 822 -4.12 -30.90 5.17
CA THR A 822 -4.18 -29.62 4.43
C THR A 822 -3.45 -28.52 5.18
N TRP A 823 -2.80 -27.61 4.43
CA TRP A 823 -2.09 -26.45 4.98
C TRP A 823 -2.61 -25.17 4.31
N GLY A 824 -2.96 -24.16 5.12
CA GLY A 824 -3.43 -22.91 4.54
C GLY A 824 -3.75 -21.82 5.52
N GLU A 825 -4.30 -20.74 4.96
CA GLU A 825 -4.60 -19.52 5.66
C GLU A 825 -5.95 -18.93 5.24
N MET A 826 -6.69 -18.40 6.20
CA MET A 826 -7.89 -17.59 6.00
C MET A 826 -7.66 -16.21 6.59
N ILE A 827 -7.50 -15.20 5.75
CA ILE A 827 -7.10 -13.85 6.14
C ILE A 827 -8.13 -12.82 5.68
N ASN A 828 -8.74 -12.11 6.63
CA ASN A 828 -9.67 -11.01 6.34
C ASN A 828 -10.81 -11.37 5.38
N ASN A 829 -11.44 -12.54 5.54
CA ASN A 829 -12.61 -12.90 4.76
C ASN A 829 -13.90 -12.57 5.54
N VAL A 830 -14.99 -12.37 4.81
CA VAL A 830 -16.34 -12.30 5.37
C VAL A 830 -17.07 -13.60 5.04
N VAL A 831 -17.56 -14.28 6.05
CA VAL A 831 -18.40 -15.47 5.93
C VAL A 831 -19.81 -15.11 6.41
N TYR A 832 -20.79 -15.16 5.52
CA TYR A 832 -22.14 -14.67 5.78
C TYR A 832 -23.19 -15.72 5.40
N GLY A 833 -24.21 -15.89 6.25
CA GLY A 833 -25.47 -16.55 5.89
C GLY A 833 -25.31 -18.02 5.51
N TRP A 834 -24.57 -18.81 6.29
CA TRP A 834 -24.52 -20.27 6.15
C TRP A 834 -25.87 -20.91 6.42
N GLY A 835 -26.12 -22.11 5.90
CA GLY A 835 -27.43 -22.73 5.97
C GLY A 835 -27.70 -23.50 7.26
N GLY A 836 -28.99 -23.65 7.55
CA GLY A 836 -29.54 -24.62 8.46
C GLY A 836 -29.29 -24.41 9.95
N THR A 837 -29.68 -25.44 10.70
CA THR A 837 -29.60 -25.49 12.16
C THR A 837 -28.33 -26.15 12.65
N SER A 838 -27.49 -26.62 11.77
CA SER A 838 -26.26 -27.37 12.10
C SER A 838 -25.10 -26.43 12.39
N SER A 839 -24.37 -26.67 13.47
CA SER A 839 -23.21 -25.89 13.92
C SER A 839 -21.97 -26.01 13.01
N TRP A 840 -22.00 -26.91 12.05
CA TRP A 840 -20.86 -27.25 11.20
C TRP A 840 -20.93 -26.69 9.77
N ASN A 841 -21.90 -25.83 9.49
CA ASN A 841 -22.04 -25.20 8.18
C ASN A 841 -21.18 -23.94 7.95
N THR A 842 -20.31 -23.61 8.90
CA THR A 842 -19.30 -22.57 8.79
C THR A 842 -17.97 -23.12 8.23
N THR A 843 -16.84 -22.59 8.62
CA THR A 843 -15.54 -23.18 8.31
C THR A 843 -15.34 -24.45 9.13
N ASN A 844 -15.11 -25.56 8.48
CA ASN A 844 -14.93 -26.82 9.19
C ASN A 844 -13.62 -27.57 8.85
N ILE A 845 -13.04 -28.18 9.88
CA ILE A 845 -11.94 -29.13 9.78
C ILE A 845 -12.54 -30.52 9.93
N SER A 846 -12.39 -31.40 8.95
CA SER A 846 -12.97 -32.72 9.02
C SER A 846 -12.02 -33.81 8.58
N ASP A 847 -11.91 -34.82 9.43
CA ASP A 847 -11.44 -36.13 9.04
C ASP A 847 -12.65 -37.02 8.70
N THR A 848 -12.75 -37.46 7.47
CA THR A 848 -13.81 -38.38 7.04
C THR A 848 -13.30 -39.79 6.76
N ASP A 849 -11.97 -39.98 6.77
CA ASP A 849 -11.35 -41.21 6.27
C ASP A 849 -10.51 -41.90 7.35
N ASN A 850 -10.65 -41.53 8.64
CA ASN A 850 -9.89 -42.09 9.78
C ASN A 850 -8.36 -41.93 9.65
N ILE A 851 -7.89 -40.93 8.93
CA ILE A 851 -6.47 -40.65 8.80
C ILE A 851 -6.10 -39.56 9.80
N ASP A 852 -5.24 -39.90 10.74
CA ASP A 852 -4.84 -39.04 11.85
C ASP A 852 -3.75 -38.04 11.46
N ILE A 853 -3.85 -37.48 10.24
CA ILE A 853 -2.98 -36.41 9.76
C ILE A 853 -3.75 -35.10 9.86
N GLY A 854 -3.24 -34.17 10.66
CA GLY A 854 -3.90 -32.92 10.98
C GLY A 854 -3.85 -31.88 9.88
N THR A 855 -4.70 -30.89 10.06
CA THR A 855 -4.73 -29.66 9.28
C THR A 855 -3.86 -28.59 9.96
N LEU A 856 -3.05 -27.87 9.20
CA LEU A 856 -2.32 -26.70 9.65
C LEU A 856 -3.02 -25.46 9.09
N LEU A 857 -3.58 -24.61 9.97
CA LEU A 857 -4.45 -23.52 9.54
C LEU A 857 -4.27 -22.25 10.37
N ASP A 858 -4.02 -21.13 9.68
CA ASP A 858 -4.08 -19.78 10.25
C ASP A 858 -5.43 -19.13 9.88
N VAL A 859 -6.16 -18.62 10.88
CA VAL A 859 -7.46 -17.95 10.73
C VAL A 859 -7.35 -16.58 11.40
N VAL A 860 -7.21 -15.52 10.63
CA VAL A 860 -6.87 -14.19 11.16
C VAL A 860 -7.72 -13.09 10.51
N GLY A 861 -8.29 -12.22 11.33
CA GLY A 861 -9.01 -11.03 10.87
C GLY A 861 -10.32 -11.30 10.14
N ASN A 862 -10.92 -12.50 10.26
CA ASN A 862 -12.15 -12.83 9.54
C ASN A 862 -13.41 -12.41 10.30
N VAL A 863 -14.50 -12.17 9.57
CA VAL A 863 -15.81 -11.82 10.11
C VAL A 863 -16.82 -12.87 9.73
N TYR A 864 -17.51 -13.44 10.74
CA TYR A 864 -18.54 -14.47 10.58
C TYR A 864 -19.89 -13.93 11.03
N LEU A 865 -20.84 -13.86 10.11
CA LEU A 865 -22.19 -13.33 10.33
C LEU A 865 -23.26 -14.37 9.92
N PRO A 866 -24.15 -14.80 10.83
CA PRO A 866 -25.08 -15.89 10.55
C PRO A 866 -26.12 -15.55 9.48
N GLY A 867 -26.42 -14.25 9.24
CA GLY A 867 -27.47 -13.86 8.30
C GLY A 867 -28.86 -14.28 8.78
N PRO A 868 -29.89 -14.28 7.89
CA PRO A 868 -31.29 -14.54 8.29
C PRO A 868 -31.57 -16.02 8.54
N VAL A 869 -30.78 -16.94 8.00
CA VAL A 869 -31.00 -18.40 8.08
C VAL A 869 -29.91 -19.14 8.86
N GLY A 870 -28.78 -18.48 9.12
CA GLY A 870 -27.64 -19.10 9.78
C GLY A 870 -27.85 -19.28 11.28
N ASN A 871 -27.28 -20.37 11.81
CA ASN A 871 -27.30 -20.62 13.25
C ASN A 871 -26.24 -19.75 13.96
N ALA A 872 -26.67 -18.81 14.80
CA ALA A 872 -25.80 -17.95 15.60
C ALA A 872 -24.97 -18.73 16.65
N GLN A 873 -25.34 -19.99 16.96
CA GLN A 873 -24.58 -20.87 17.86
C GLN A 873 -23.52 -21.67 17.12
N ALA A 874 -23.38 -21.53 15.79
CA ALA A 874 -22.34 -22.18 15.02
C ALA A 874 -20.96 -21.60 15.32
N TYR A 875 -19.94 -22.46 15.39
CA TYR A 875 -18.57 -22.04 15.54
C TYR A 875 -18.00 -21.51 14.21
N ALA A 876 -17.19 -20.46 14.28
CA ALA A 876 -16.47 -19.94 13.11
C ALA A 876 -15.56 -21.01 12.49
N VAL A 877 -14.83 -21.73 13.32
CA VAL A 877 -14.07 -22.91 12.94
C VAL A 877 -14.54 -24.09 13.77
N TYR A 878 -15.09 -25.10 13.10
CA TYR A 878 -15.69 -26.28 13.72
C TYR A 878 -14.93 -27.55 13.35
N SER A 879 -14.81 -28.48 14.29
CA SER A 879 -14.36 -29.83 14.02
C SER A 879 -15.23 -30.82 14.78
N ALA A 880 -15.73 -31.88 14.10
CA ALA A 880 -16.43 -33.00 14.72
C ALA A 880 -15.43 -33.94 15.37
N ASN A 881 -14.33 -34.25 14.69
CA ASN A 881 -13.23 -35.07 15.14
C ASN A 881 -11.93 -34.39 14.73
N THR A 882 -11.20 -33.83 15.70
CA THR A 882 -9.97 -33.09 15.39
C THR A 882 -8.81 -34.09 15.25
N PRO A 883 -8.20 -34.22 14.05
CA PRO A 883 -7.04 -35.10 13.85
C PRO A 883 -5.87 -34.68 14.76
N THR A 884 -5.09 -35.64 15.30
CA THR A 884 -4.05 -35.37 16.30
C THR A 884 -2.95 -34.45 15.80
N GLY A 885 -2.64 -34.47 14.52
CA GLY A 885 -1.66 -33.58 13.89
C GLY A 885 -2.12 -32.13 13.66
N THR A 886 -3.38 -31.80 13.96
CA THR A 886 -3.92 -30.44 13.72
C THR A 886 -3.18 -29.37 14.52
N ARG A 887 -2.91 -28.25 13.86
CA ARG A 887 -2.44 -27.01 14.49
C ARG A 887 -3.28 -25.86 13.96
N LEU A 888 -3.90 -25.09 14.85
CA LEU A 888 -4.79 -23.99 14.52
C LEU A 888 -4.31 -22.71 15.22
N PHE A 889 -3.94 -21.72 14.45
CA PHE A 889 -3.75 -20.37 14.96
C PHE A 889 -4.98 -19.53 14.65
N MET A 890 -5.50 -18.84 15.66
CA MET A 890 -6.64 -17.91 15.52
C MET A 890 -6.34 -16.62 16.22
N ARG A 891 -6.52 -15.50 15.51
CA ARG A 891 -6.35 -14.17 16.08
C ARG A 891 -7.29 -13.17 15.41
N ASP A 892 -7.87 -12.28 16.22
CA ASP A 892 -8.65 -11.15 15.73
C ASP A 892 -9.75 -11.54 14.73
N ASN A 893 -10.63 -12.49 15.15
CA ASN A 893 -11.79 -12.87 14.34
C ASN A 893 -13.07 -12.44 15.06
N ILE A 894 -14.02 -11.86 14.32
CA ILE A 894 -15.36 -11.53 14.82
C ILE A 894 -16.31 -12.67 14.48
N ALA A 895 -16.85 -13.30 15.49
CA ALA A 895 -17.79 -14.41 15.33
C ALA A 895 -18.69 -14.56 16.57
N PRO A 896 -19.93 -15.09 16.45
CA PRO A 896 -20.77 -15.41 17.60
C PRO A 896 -20.07 -16.42 18.54
N GLN A 897 -19.43 -17.44 17.97
CA GLN A 897 -18.55 -18.38 18.68
C GLN A 897 -17.32 -18.67 17.81
N LEU A 898 -16.12 -18.71 18.43
CA LEU A 898 -14.88 -18.85 17.67
C LEU A 898 -14.62 -20.28 17.20
N THR A 899 -14.50 -21.25 18.13
CA THR A 899 -14.17 -22.62 17.77
C THR A 899 -14.45 -23.61 18.88
N ASN A 900 -14.82 -24.86 18.51
CA ASN A 900 -14.86 -26.00 19.41
C ASN A 900 -13.56 -26.81 19.41
N VAL A 901 -12.58 -26.46 18.58
CA VAL A 901 -11.29 -27.17 18.55
C VAL A 901 -10.58 -26.98 19.88
N GLU A 902 -10.20 -28.13 20.51
CA GLU A 902 -9.60 -28.13 21.82
C GLU A 902 -8.30 -27.31 21.88
N SER A 903 -8.00 -26.77 23.07
CA SER A 903 -6.83 -25.91 23.29
C SER A 903 -5.49 -26.56 22.96
N ARG A 904 -5.36 -27.91 23.12
CA ARG A 904 -4.15 -28.65 22.77
C ARG A 904 -3.76 -28.60 21.30
N TYR A 905 -4.72 -28.34 20.40
CA TYR A 905 -4.47 -28.18 18.96
C TYR A 905 -4.25 -26.73 18.55
N ARG A 906 -4.53 -25.76 19.45
CA ARG A 906 -4.34 -24.35 19.20
C ARG A 906 -2.92 -23.92 19.52
N VAL A 907 -2.34 -23.11 18.62
CA VAL A 907 -0.98 -22.56 18.79
C VAL A 907 -1.03 -21.04 19.02
N ASN A 908 0.00 -20.50 19.68
CA ASN A 908 0.03 -19.09 20.10
C ASN A 908 0.69 -18.17 19.07
N SER A 909 1.29 -18.70 18.02
CA SER A 909 1.92 -17.95 16.94
C SER A 909 1.45 -18.45 15.59
N ARG A 910 1.47 -17.59 14.57
CA ARG A 910 1.18 -17.99 13.21
C ARG A 910 2.05 -19.17 12.78
N ILE A 911 1.43 -20.08 12.06
CA ILE A 911 2.08 -21.27 11.50
C ILE A 911 2.79 -20.88 10.21
N PHE A 912 2.20 -19.93 9.46
CA PHE A 912 2.70 -19.49 8.17
C PHE A 912 3.04 -17.99 8.18
N ASN A 913 3.92 -17.58 7.29
CA ASN A 913 4.30 -16.17 7.06
C ASN A 913 3.55 -15.59 5.84
N GLY A 914 2.28 -15.91 5.72
CA GLY A 914 1.45 -15.43 4.61
C GLY A 914 1.01 -13.96 4.76
N PRO A 915 -0.05 -13.54 4.04
CA PRO A 915 -0.47 -12.14 3.98
C PRO A 915 -0.68 -11.51 5.36
N VAL A 916 -0.32 -10.25 5.47
CA VAL A 916 -0.59 -9.47 6.69
C VAL A 916 -2.09 -9.24 6.80
N ALA A 917 -2.66 -9.59 7.95
CA ALA A 917 -4.07 -9.34 8.22
C ALA A 917 -4.30 -7.89 8.65
N THR A 918 -5.39 -7.29 8.18
CA THR A 918 -6.00 -6.08 8.77
C THR A 918 -6.89 -6.48 9.95
N LEU A 919 -7.37 -5.52 10.73
CA LEU A 919 -8.29 -5.81 11.82
C LEU A 919 -9.62 -6.38 11.30
N ALA A 920 -10.20 -7.28 12.06
CA ALA A 920 -11.51 -7.85 11.72
C ALA A 920 -12.62 -6.79 11.67
N SER A 921 -12.52 -5.72 12.46
CA SER A 921 -13.42 -4.57 12.41
C SER A 921 -13.50 -3.91 11.04
N ASP A 922 -12.39 -3.89 10.31
CA ASP A 922 -12.28 -3.23 9.00
C ASP A 922 -12.59 -4.19 7.86
N THR A 923 -12.59 -5.49 8.14
CA THR A 923 -12.72 -6.54 7.12
C THR A 923 -14.06 -6.47 6.39
N PHE A 924 -15.16 -6.23 7.11
CA PHE A 924 -16.50 -6.28 6.52
C PHE A 924 -16.66 -5.33 5.34
N GLU A 925 -16.48 -4.04 5.54
CA GLU A 925 -16.64 -3.05 4.47
C GLU A 925 -15.50 -3.11 3.44
N SER A 926 -14.29 -3.43 3.85
CA SER A 926 -13.16 -3.63 2.94
C SER A 926 -13.46 -4.75 1.93
N VAL A 927 -13.97 -5.88 2.40
CA VAL A 927 -14.33 -7.01 1.53
C VAL A 927 -15.52 -6.65 0.64
N LEU A 928 -16.59 -6.07 1.20
CA LEU A 928 -17.77 -5.73 0.42
C LEU A 928 -17.48 -4.69 -0.67
N SER A 929 -16.51 -3.83 -0.49
CA SER A 929 -16.10 -2.84 -1.49
C SER A 929 -15.26 -3.45 -2.62
N LYS A 930 -14.39 -4.44 -2.33
CA LYS A 930 -13.35 -4.92 -3.25
C LYS A 930 -13.65 -6.28 -3.88
N ALA A 931 -14.47 -7.12 -3.23
CA ALA A 931 -14.69 -8.49 -3.69
C ALA A 931 -15.58 -8.55 -4.94
N GLY A 932 -15.30 -9.53 -5.82
CA GLY A 932 -16.06 -9.84 -7.00
C GLY A 932 -15.41 -9.42 -8.32
N ALA A 933 -16.02 -9.84 -9.42
CA ALA A 933 -15.46 -9.75 -10.76
C ALA A 933 -15.10 -8.30 -11.18
N ARG A 934 -15.97 -7.36 -10.90
CA ARG A 934 -15.81 -5.94 -11.27
C ARG A 934 -16.32 -5.05 -10.14
N PRO A 935 -15.57 -4.84 -9.08
CA PRO A 935 -16.02 -4.05 -7.92
C PRO A 935 -16.37 -2.60 -8.29
N TRP A 936 -15.75 -2.04 -9.32
CA TRP A 936 -16.01 -0.70 -9.86
C TRP A 936 -17.23 -0.64 -10.82
N ASP A 937 -17.65 -1.80 -11.35
CA ASP A 937 -18.71 -1.90 -12.36
C ASP A 937 -19.48 -3.21 -12.15
N ARG A 938 -20.12 -3.33 -10.98
CA ARG A 938 -20.78 -4.57 -10.56
C ARG A 938 -21.99 -4.90 -11.43
N ASP A 939 -22.07 -6.15 -11.86
CA ASP A 939 -23.27 -6.66 -12.46
C ASP A 939 -24.44 -6.75 -11.46
N PRO A 940 -25.70 -6.88 -11.90
CA PRO A 940 -26.86 -6.92 -10.99
C PRO A 940 -26.81 -8.05 -9.97
N VAL A 941 -26.12 -9.16 -10.24
CA VAL A 941 -26.03 -10.30 -9.30
C VAL A 941 -25.04 -9.95 -8.17
N ASP A 942 -23.84 -9.49 -8.51
CA ASP A 942 -22.88 -9.06 -7.50
C ASP A 942 -23.41 -7.91 -6.65
N ALA A 943 -24.02 -6.92 -7.30
CA ALA A 943 -24.65 -5.80 -6.59
C ALA A 943 -25.73 -6.29 -5.60
N ARG A 944 -26.58 -7.25 -6.00
CA ARG A 944 -27.59 -7.85 -5.14
C ARG A 944 -26.97 -8.63 -3.97
N VAL A 945 -25.94 -9.42 -4.23
CA VAL A 945 -25.23 -10.19 -3.19
C VAL A 945 -24.63 -9.22 -2.16
N ILE A 946 -23.86 -8.22 -2.59
CA ILE A 946 -23.25 -7.23 -1.71
C ILE A 946 -24.31 -6.47 -0.89
N ASN A 947 -25.37 -5.97 -1.54
CA ASN A 947 -26.44 -5.23 -0.87
C ASN A 947 -27.23 -6.13 0.08
N GLY A 948 -27.47 -7.38 -0.28
CA GLY A 948 -28.15 -8.33 0.57
C GLY A 948 -27.34 -8.71 1.82
N VAL A 949 -26.03 -8.85 1.69
CA VAL A 949 -25.13 -9.04 2.84
C VAL A 949 -25.12 -7.79 3.75
N ARG A 950 -25.01 -6.59 3.19
CA ARG A 950 -25.05 -5.33 3.96
C ARG A 950 -26.36 -5.14 4.70
N ALA A 951 -27.46 -5.49 4.06
CA ALA A 951 -28.79 -5.41 4.66
C ALA A 951 -29.12 -6.58 5.60
N GLY A 952 -28.29 -7.61 5.67
CA GLY A 952 -28.57 -8.82 6.45
C GLY A 952 -29.73 -9.67 5.90
N THR A 953 -30.05 -9.57 4.61
CA THR A 953 -31.25 -10.18 3.99
C THR A 953 -30.94 -11.27 2.97
N LEU A 954 -29.68 -11.47 2.58
CA LEU A 954 -29.29 -12.49 1.60
C LEU A 954 -29.51 -13.88 2.19
N GLY A 955 -30.27 -14.73 1.49
CA GLY A 955 -30.60 -16.08 1.90
C GLY A 955 -30.02 -17.17 0.98
N ILE A 956 -30.19 -18.44 1.37
CA ILE A 956 -29.81 -19.61 0.57
C ILE A 956 -30.67 -19.66 -0.72
N ARG A 957 -30.09 -20.21 -1.77
CA ARG A 957 -30.73 -20.35 -3.11
C ARG A 957 -30.78 -21.80 -3.55
N ASP A 958 -31.89 -22.15 -4.18
CA ASP A 958 -32.07 -23.49 -4.74
C ASP A 958 -31.88 -23.52 -6.26
N SER A 959 -32.16 -22.40 -6.94
CA SER A 959 -32.10 -22.30 -8.39
C SER A 959 -31.66 -20.92 -8.85
N VAL A 960 -31.17 -20.83 -10.08
CA VAL A 960 -30.85 -19.55 -10.72
C VAL A 960 -32.11 -18.70 -10.93
N GLY A 961 -33.21 -19.38 -11.29
CA GLY A 961 -34.44 -18.74 -11.68
C GLY A 961 -34.35 -18.14 -13.08
N SER A 962 -34.03 -16.85 -13.18
CA SER A 962 -33.80 -16.19 -14.46
C SER A 962 -32.36 -15.70 -14.56
N TRP A 963 -31.75 -15.97 -15.71
CA TRP A 963 -30.43 -15.44 -16.02
C TRP A 963 -30.46 -13.93 -16.22
N PRO A 964 -29.51 -13.19 -15.67
CA PRO A 964 -29.42 -11.76 -15.93
C PRO A 964 -29.12 -11.50 -17.40
N THR A 965 -29.71 -10.45 -17.95
CA THR A 965 -29.38 -9.97 -19.29
C THR A 965 -28.00 -9.34 -19.24
N VAL A 966 -27.10 -9.83 -20.07
CA VAL A 966 -25.75 -9.27 -20.22
C VAL A 966 -25.67 -8.58 -21.58
N ILE A 967 -25.35 -7.30 -21.57
CA ILE A 967 -25.18 -6.51 -22.79
C ILE A 967 -23.87 -6.92 -23.46
N VAL A 968 -23.92 -7.09 -24.77
CA VAL A 968 -22.74 -7.38 -25.58
C VAL A 968 -22.19 -6.07 -26.12
N ASN A 969 -20.98 -5.73 -25.66
CA ASN A 969 -20.21 -4.59 -26.15
C ASN A 969 -18.89 -5.10 -26.73
N THR A 970 -18.32 -4.31 -27.64
CA THR A 970 -17.00 -4.60 -28.22
C THR A 970 -16.06 -3.41 -28.03
N ARG A 971 -14.80 -3.69 -27.73
CA ARG A 971 -13.75 -2.68 -27.59
C ARG A 971 -12.42 -3.25 -28.07
N PRO A 972 -11.93 -2.85 -29.25
CA PRO A 972 -10.58 -3.21 -29.70
C PRO A 972 -9.51 -2.73 -28.71
N LEU A 973 -8.49 -3.54 -28.49
CA LEU A 973 -7.40 -3.27 -27.56
C LEU A 973 -6.05 -3.24 -28.29
N PRO A 974 -5.80 -2.26 -29.17
CA PRO A 974 -4.57 -2.18 -29.96
C PRO A 974 -3.32 -1.95 -29.11
N ILE A 975 -3.49 -1.51 -27.87
CA ILE A 975 -2.40 -1.33 -26.92
C ILE A 975 -1.66 -2.65 -26.59
N PHE A 976 -2.36 -3.77 -26.68
CA PHE A 976 -1.74 -5.09 -26.59
C PHE A 976 -1.27 -5.51 -27.98
N GLY A 977 0.03 -5.64 -28.21
CA GLY A 977 0.59 -6.22 -29.42
C GLY A 977 0.24 -7.72 -29.56
N ASP A 978 1.00 -8.46 -30.39
CA ASP A 978 0.86 -9.91 -30.55
C ASP A 978 1.53 -10.68 -29.38
N SER A 979 2.41 -10.01 -28.65
CA SER A 979 3.07 -10.53 -27.46
C SER A 979 3.32 -9.41 -26.45
N ILE A 980 3.41 -9.78 -25.18
CA ILE A 980 3.64 -8.85 -24.07
C ILE A 980 4.52 -9.50 -23.00
N THR A 981 5.42 -8.72 -22.40
CA THR A 981 6.22 -9.19 -21.27
C THR A 981 5.44 -9.15 -19.98
N ASP A 982 5.86 -9.92 -18.97
CA ASP A 982 5.27 -9.88 -17.62
C ASP A 982 5.25 -8.46 -17.03
N GLY A 983 6.34 -7.72 -17.21
CA GLY A 983 6.46 -6.36 -16.68
C GLY A 983 5.45 -5.41 -17.32
N ASP A 984 5.33 -5.43 -18.64
CA ASP A 984 4.38 -4.58 -19.38
C ASP A 984 2.94 -4.98 -19.09
N LEU A 985 2.66 -6.29 -19.02
CA LEU A 985 1.32 -6.79 -18.71
C LEU A 985 0.87 -6.36 -17.32
N ASN A 986 1.72 -6.52 -16.31
CA ASN A 986 1.42 -6.10 -14.94
C ASN A 986 1.30 -4.58 -14.81
N GLY A 987 1.92 -3.80 -15.70
CA GLY A 987 1.74 -2.35 -15.78
C GLY A 987 0.42 -1.95 -16.45
N LEU A 988 -0.05 -2.72 -17.44
CA LEU A 988 -1.25 -2.40 -18.21
C LEU A 988 -2.55 -2.89 -17.56
N LEU A 989 -2.57 -4.07 -16.93
CA LEU A 989 -3.80 -4.65 -16.42
C LEU A 989 -4.53 -3.78 -15.38
N PRO A 990 -3.86 -3.09 -14.45
CA PRO A 990 -4.53 -2.19 -13.51
C PRO A 990 -5.28 -1.03 -14.17
N GLU A 991 -4.88 -0.61 -15.38
CA GLU A 991 -5.58 0.46 -16.11
C GLU A 991 -7.01 0.07 -16.53
N PHE A 992 -7.34 -1.20 -16.46
CA PHE A 992 -8.66 -1.75 -16.77
C PHE A 992 -9.50 -2.05 -15.52
N GLU A 993 -8.97 -1.81 -14.34
CA GLU A 993 -9.66 -2.00 -13.06
C GLU A 993 -10.35 -0.69 -12.56
N VAL A 994 -10.63 0.27 -13.47
CA VAL A 994 -11.16 1.61 -13.14
C VAL A 994 -12.54 1.81 -13.72
#